data_59bcdb5a3ce69f438ec45b8242c31895
#
_entry.id   59bcdb5a3ce69f438ec45b8242c31895
#
_cell.length_a   1.000
_cell.length_b   1.000
_cell.length_c   1.000
_cell.angle_alpha   90.00
_cell.angle_beta   90.00
_cell.angle_gamma   90.00
#
_symmetry.space_group_name_H-M   'P 1'
#
loop_
_entity.id
_entity.type
_entity.pdbx_description
1 polymer ?
#
loop_
_entity_poly.entity_id
_entity_poly.type
_entity_poly.pdbx_seq_one_letter_code
_entity_poly.pdbx_strand_id
1 'polypeptide(L)'
;MYLFENLKEIASSYLPPEQVEKLRQAYVVARDAHQGQMRSSGEPYITHPVAVARILGDMRLDHETLMAAVLHDVIEDTPVTKDDLAEQFGNAVAELVSGVSKLDKLKFRDRKEAQVENFRKMMMAMTQDIRVILIKLADRTHNMRTLGSLRPDKRRRIARETLEIFAPIANRLGIHTMKNELEELGFEALYPMRSRVLRESVRRARGNRREIIDSIQSEIEGRLREAGIDAQVSGREKNLFSIYNKMEKKELQFHEVMDIYAFRVRVKDIDTCYRVLGQMHSLYKPRPGRFKDYIAIPKTNGYQSLHTSLVGPHGVPVEVQIRTEFMDQMADKGVAAHWAYKQDGDSSGTTAQIRAQRWMQSLLELQQSAGSSFEFIEGVKTDLFPDEIYVFTPEGRIMELPAGATPVDFAYTVHTDIGHACVGSRVDRHPYPLSSPLHSGQTVEIITAPGARPNAAWLNFVVTTKARSKIRQFLKNLRTEESVVLGRRLLNHALGAKNIEDIPEPRIKQVLADTKHENLQGLLADVGLGNAMSVMVARRMLGDELPPDEQPKSTSKKMPIKGADGMLVTFANCCRPIPGDAIIAHISPGKGLVIHQESCRNIKGYSREPDKYLPVQWEVDKEQEQEFRTGISIEIVNHQGALAELANVIAATGANIHAISTEEKDGRVYVVTLLITTKSRIHLANIMRKIRVMPNVLRVSRQKN
;
A
#
# COMPACT_ATOMS: atom_id res chain seq x y z
N MET A 1 -18.36 -40.08 10.16
CA MET A 1 -18.68 -39.82 11.58
C MET A 1 -17.43 -39.48 12.40
N TYR A 2 -16.36 -40.26 12.33
CA TYR A 2 -15.11 -40.00 13.06
C TYR A 2 -14.49 -38.59 12.85
N LEU A 3 -14.58 -38.03 11.66
CA LEU A 3 -13.98 -36.70 11.33
C LEU A 3 -14.67 -35.53 12.06
N PHE A 4 -15.95 -35.65 12.36
CA PHE A 4 -16.72 -34.62 13.05
C PHE A 4 -16.58 -34.67 14.58
N GLU A 5 -16.23 -35.82 15.17
CA GLU A 5 -16.20 -35.97 16.63
C GLU A 5 -15.23 -35.03 17.32
N ASN A 6 -14.03 -34.82 16.75
CA ASN A 6 -13.06 -33.85 17.30
C ASN A 6 -13.59 -32.41 17.25
N LEU A 7 -14.25 -32.02 16.15
CA LEU A 7 -14.87 -30.68 16.03
C LEU A 7 -16.03 -30.53 17.02
N LYS A 8 -16.84 -31.58 17.17
CA LYS A 8 -17.95 -31.62 18.12
C LYS A 8 -17.46 -31.48 19.57
N GLU A 9 -16.39 -32.20 19.96
CA GLU A 9 -15.79 -32.08 21.27
C GLU A 9 -15.34 -30.67 21.59
N ILE A 10 -14.61 -30.03 20.66
CA ILE A 10 -14.18 -28.65 20.80
C ILE A 10 -15.39 -27.72 20.90
N ALA A 11 -16.35 -27.83 19.99
CA ALA A 11 -17.55 -26.98 19.97
C ALA A 11 -18.38 -27.14 21.24
N SER A 12 -18.57 -28.37 21.73
CA SER A 12 -19.35 -28.68 22.95
C SER A 12 -18.70 -28.11 24.23
N SER A 13 -17.41 -27.75 24.19
CA SER A 13 -16.74 -27.15 25.36
C SER A 13 -17.18 -25.71 25.64
N TYR A 14 -17.83 -25.03 24.66
CA TYR A 14 -18.22 -23.63 24.82
C TYR A 14 -19.52 -23.21 24.11
N LEU A 15 -20.09 -24.03 23.23
CA LEU A 15 -21.37 -23.76 22.56
C LEU A 15 -22.50 -24.52 23.19
N PRO A 16 -23.73 -23.97 23.22
CA PRO A 16 -24.94 -24.68 23.62
C PRO A 16 -25.23 -25.91 22.74
N PRO A 17 -25.85 -26.95 23.26
CA PRO A 17 -26.14 -28.19 22.52
C PRO A 17 -26.92 -27.97 21.22
N GLU A 18 -27.86 -27.02 21.19
CA GLU A 18 -28.64 -26.67 20.00
C GLU A 18 -27.76 -26.12 18.85
N GLN A 19 -26.74 -25.32 19.19
CA GLN A 19 -25.81 -24.78 18.22
C GLN A 19 -24.83 -25.84 17.69
N VAL A 20 -24.45 -26.79 18.53
CA VAL A 20 -23.63 -27.95 18.13
C VAL A 20 -24.42 -28.85 17.17
N GLU A 21 -25.72 -28.98 17.38
CA GLU A 21 -26.58 -29.76 16.48
C GLU A 21 -26.73 -29.09 15.11
N LYS A 22 -26.89 -27.76 15.06
CA LYS A 22 -26.86 -26.99 13.78
C LYS A 22 -25.53 -27.17 13.04
N LEU A 23 -24.41 -27.15 13.78
CA LEU A 23 -23.08 -27.39 13.19
C LEU A 23 -22.98 -28.81 12.62
N ARG A 24 -23.59 -29.83 13.31
CA ARG A 24 -23.67 -31.19 12.79
C ARG A 24 -24.48 -31.28 11.50
N GLN A 25 -25.59 -30.54 11.39
CA GLN A 25 -26.37 -30.45 10.15
C GLN A 25 -25.57 -29.87 9.02
N ALA A 26 -24.84 -28.74 9.24
CA ALA A 26 -23.95 -28.15 8.27
C ALA A 26 -22.85 -29.13 7.78
N TYR A 27 -22.30 -29.92 8.69
CA TYR A 27 -21.35 -30.99 8.34
C TYR A 27 -21.97 -32.06 7.43
N VAL A 28 -23.20 -32.49 7.71
CA VAL A 28 -23.89 -33.49 6.88
C VAL A 28 -24.08 -32.96 5.45
N VAL A 29 -24.59 -31.73 5.33
CA VAL A 29 -24.78 -31.07 4.01
C VAL A 29 -23.46 -30.94 3.26
N ALA A 30 -22.39 -30.48 3.91
CA ALA A 30 -21.08 -30.34 3.28
C ALA A 30 -20.50 -31.71 2.86
N ARG A 31 -20.63 -32.72 3.69
CA ARG A 31 -20.18 -34.09 3.38
C ARG A 31 -20.88 -34.64 2.14
N ASP A 32 -22.21 -34.51 2.09
CA ASP A 32 -23.03 -35.05 1.01
C ASP A 32 -22.81 -34.27 -0.30
N ALA A 33 -22.65 -32.96 -0.21
CA ALA A 33 -22.34 -32.11 -1.35
C ALA A 33 -20.96 -32.42 -1.98
N HIS A 34 -19.94 -32.76 -1.19
CA HIS A 34 -18.60 -33.14 -1.62
C HIS A 34 -18.40 -34.66 -1.79
N GLN A 35 -19.47 -35.44 -1.84
CA GLN A 35 -19.38 -36.90 -1.98
C GLN A 35 -18.63 -37.26 -3.27
N GLY A 36 -17.62 -38.12 -3.15
CA GLY A 36 -16.80 -38.58 -4.27
C GLY A 36 -15.67 -37.64 -4.65
N GLN A 37 -15.60 -36.45 -4.11
CA GLN A 37 -14.46 -35.53 -4.34
C GLN A 37 -13.26 -35.91 -3.46
N MET A 38 -12.06 -35.83 -4.05
CA MET A 38 -10.79 -36.17 -3.37
C MET A 38 -9.83 -35.00 -3.46
N ARG A 39 -9.04 -34.79 -2.41
CA ARG A 39 -7.92 -33.84 -2.42
C ARG A 39 -6.70 -34.40 -3.16
N SER A 40 -5.76 -33.49 -3.52
CA SER A 40 -4.47 -33.89 -4.11
C SER A 40 -3.63 -34.80 -3.19
N SER A 41 -3.93 -34.86 -1.89
CA SER A 41 -3.34 -35.77 -0.91
C SER A 41 -3.93 -37.19 -0.96
N GLY A 42 -5.04 -37.41 -1.70
CA GLY A 42 -5.78 -38.68 -1.73
C GLY A 42 -6.80 -38.85 -0.61
N GLU A 43 -7.05 -37.82 0.21
CA GLU A 43 -8.07 -37.83 1.26
C GLU A 43 -9.43 -37.33 0.73
N PRO A 44 -10.58 -37.77 1.33
CA PRO A 44 -11.87 -37.20 1.01
C PRO A 44 -11.89 -35.67 1.22
N TYR A 45 -12.53 -34.90 0.30
CA TYR A 45 -12.51 -33.46 0.33
C TYR A 45 -13.03 -32.87 1.64
N ILE A 46 -14.05 -33.47 2.24
CA ILE A 46 -14.67 -33.02 3.50
C ILE A 46 -13.68 -32.90 4.68
N THR A 47 -12.52 -33.57 4.62
CA THR A 47 -11.47 -33.46 5.67
C THR A 47 -10.96 -32.02 5.78
N HIS A 48 -10.94 -31.29 4.67
CA HIS A 48 -10.47 -29.90 4.63
C HIS A 48 -11.43 -28.93 5.35
N PRO A 49 -12.71 -28.79 4.99
CA PRO A 49 -13.64 -27.90 5.68
C PRO A 49 -13.75 -28.19 7.18
N VAL A 50 -13.72 -29.45 7.57
CA VAL A 50 -13.73 -29.82 8.99
C VAL A 50 -12.47 -29.38 9.70
N ALA A 51 -11.29 -29.49 9.08
CA ALA A 51 -10.04 -29.00 9.65
C ALA A 51 -10.01 -27.46 9.76
N VAL A 52 -10.57 -26.76 8.78
CA VAL A 52 -10.74 -25.29 8.82
C VAL A 52 -11.65 -24.90 9.99
N ALA A 53 -12.80 -25.53 10.12
CA ALA A 53 -13.72 -25.27 11.22
C ALA A 53 -13.08 -25.60 12.59
N ARG A 54 -12.24 -26.63 12.68
CA ARG A 54 -11.50 -26.97 13.91
C ARG A 54 -10.53 -25.87 14.31
N ILE A 55 -9.77 -25.31 13.37
CA ILE A 55 -8.86 -24.17 13.64
C ILE A 55 -9.63 -22.99 14.26
N LEU A 56 -10.83 -22.71 13.73
CA LEU A 56 -11.69 -21.63 14.25
C LEU A 56 -12.36 -22.01 15.58
N GLY A 57 -12.68 -23.28 15.78
CA GLY A 57 -13.20 -23.83 17.05
C GLY A 57 -12.19 -23.70 18.19
N ASP A 58 -10.89 -23.96 17.93
CA ASP A 58 -9.79 -23.76 18.89
C ASP A 58 -9.66 -22.26 19.30
N MET A 59 -10.07 -21.34 18.42
CA MET A 59 -10.17 -19.92 18.70
C MET A 59 -11.46 -19.52 19.42
N ARG A 60 -12.41 -20.44 19.61
CA ARG A 60 -13.75 -20.27 20.22
C ARG A 60 -14.67 -19.30 19.49
N LEU A 61 -14.73 -19.39 18.17
CA LEU A 61 -15.63 -18.57 17.36
C LEU A 61 -17.09 -19.08 17.45
N ASP A 62 -18.03 -18.22 17.08
CA ASP A 62 -19.47 -18.51 17.12
C ASP A 62 -19.87 -19.63 16.16
N HIS A 63 -21.05 -20.23 16.40
CA HIS A 63 -21.56 -21.36 15.64
C HIS A 63 -21.81 -21.03 14.17
N GLU A 64 -22.22 -19.78 13.83
CA GLU A 64 -22.43 -19.35 12.45
C GLU A 64 -21.10 -19.35 11.66
N THR A 65 -20.02 -18.88 12.29
CA THR A 65 -18.67 -18.92 11.71
C THR A 65 -18.19 -20.34 11.49
N LEU A 66 -18.44 -21.25 12.46
CA LEU A 66 -18.07 -22.66 12.31
C LEU A 66 -18.88 -23.34 11.21
N MET A 67 -20.20 -23.09 11.12
CA MET A 67 -21.05 -23.61 10.04
C MET A 67 -20.57 -23.08 8.68
N ALA A 68 -20.30 -21.76 8.57
CA ALA A 68 -19.76 -21.16 7.35
C ALA A 68 -18.40 -21.75 6.96
N ALA A 69 -17.54 -22.07 7.93
CA ALA A 69 -16.27 -22.72 7.68
C ALA A 69 -16.40 -24.15 7.16
N VAL A 70 -17.38 -24.92 7.67
CA VAL A 70 -17.68 -26.26 7.15
C VAL A 70 -18.27 -26.21 5.74
N LEU A 71 -19.00 -25.15 5.40
CA LEU A 71 -19.72 -24.97 4.13
C LEU A 71 -18.95 -24.10 3.11
N HIS A 72 -17.76 -23.60 3.41
CA HIS A 72 -17.13 -22.49 2.68
C HIS A 72 -16.87 -22.77 1.18
N ASP A 73 -16.61 -24.03 0.80
CA ASP A 73 -16.35 -24.44 -0.58
C ASP A 73 -17.62 -25.00 -1.28
N VAL A 74 -18.73 -25.18 -0.55
CA VAL A 74 -19.94 -25.83 -1.10
C VAL A 74 -20.53 -25.06 -2.27
N ILE A 75 -20.61 -23.71 -2.20
CA ILE A 75 -21.13 -22.87 -3.32
C ILE A 75 -20.18 -22.91 -4.53
N GLU A 76 -18.89 -23.11 -4.32
CA GLU A 76 -17.90 -23.06 -5.39
C GLU A 76 -17.75 -24.38 -6.13
N ASP A 77 -17.68 -25.47 -5.39
CA ASP A 77 -17.29 -26.78 -5.90
C ASP A 77 -18.50 -27.73 -6.09
N THR A 78 -19.73 -27.28 -5.77
CA THR A 78 -20.94 -28.10 -5.84
C THR A 78 -22.13 -27.33 -6.44
N PRO A 79 -23.24 -27.98 -6.81
CA PRO A 79 -24.44 -27.33 -7.32
C PRO A 79 -25.24 -26.52 -6.30
N VAL A 80 -24.93 -26.59 -5.02
CA VAL A 80 -25.65 -25.91 -3.92
C VAL A 80 -25.52 -24.40 -4.09
N THR A 81 -26.66 -23.69 -4.04
CA THR A 81 -26.71 -22.24 -4.21
C THR A 81 -26.67 -21.50 -2.87
N LYS A 82 -26.42 -20.17 -2.94
CA LYS A 82 -26.50 -19.29 -1.76
C LYS A 82 -27.89 -19.32 -1.12
N ASP A 83 -28.94 -19.36 -1.95
CA ASP A 83 -30.34 -19.32 -1.49
C ASP A 83 -30.69 -20.62 -0.76
N ASP A 84 -30.20 -21.78 -1.20
CA ASP A 84 -30.36 -23.07 -0.50
C ASP A 84 -29.70 -23.01 0.90
N LEU A 85 -28.53 -22.39 1.02
CA LEU A 85 -27.87 -22.22 2.32
C LEU A 85 -28.59 -21.21 3.21
N ALA A 86 -29.16 -20.16 2.64
CA ALA A 86 -29.94 -19.17 3.39
C ALA A 86 -31.23 -19.78 3.99
N GLU A 87 -31.91 -20.63 3.22
CA GLU A 87 -33.09 -21.34 3.69
C GLU A 87 -32.79 -22.34 4.82
N GLN A 88 -31.67 -23.07 4.73
CA GLN A 88 -31.32 -24.13 5.70
C GLN A 88 -30.60 -23.59 6.92
N PHE A 89 -29.70 -22.63 6.80
CA PHE A 89 -28.81 -22.18 7.87
C PHE A 89 -28.92 -20.70 8.22
N GLY A 90 -29.76 -19.96 7.48
CA GLY A 90 -30.00 -18.52 7.67
C GLY A 90 -29.07 -17.63 6.84
N ASN A 91 -29.52 -16.38 6.67
CA ASN A 91 -28.82 -15.38 5.83
C ASN A 91 -27.39 -15.10 6.29
N ALA A 92 -27.12 -15.08 7.59
CA ALA A 92 -25.79 -14.79 8.12
C ALA A 92 -24.75 -15.82 7.63
N VAL A 93 -25.07 -17.12 7.71
CA VAL A 93 -24.18 -18.19 7.21
C VAL A 93 -24.01 -18.12 5.69
N ALA A 94 -25.11 -17.91 4.95
CA ALA A 94 -25.07 -17.82 3.50
C ALA A 94 -24.23 -16.62 3.00
N GLU A 95 -24.32 -15.46 3.68
CA GLU A 95 -23.48 -14.29 3.38
C GLU A 95 -22.00 -14.54 3.66
N LEU A 96 -21.68 -15.18 4.79
CA LEU A 96 -20.30 -15.55 5.12
C LEU A 96 -19.69 -16.48 4.06
N VAL A 97 -20.42 -17.57 3.72
CA VAL A 97 -19.97 -18.53 2.68
C VAL A 97 -19.81 -17.84 1.33
N SER A 98 -20.80 -17.02 0.91
CA SER A 98 -20.72 -16.24 -0.32
C SER A 98 -19.55 -15.26 -0.31
N GLY A 99 -19.27 -14.62 0.83
CA GLY A 99 -18.12 -13.73 1.02
C GLY A 99 -16.79 -14.44 0.80
N VAL A 100 -16.64 -15.66 1.31
CA VAL A 100 -15.45 -16.50 1.13
C VAL A 100 -15.31 -16.94 -0.33
N SER A 101 -16.40 -17.44 -0.96
CA SER A 101 -16.41 -17.99 -2.34
C SER A 101 -16.20 -16.94 -3.43
N LYS A 102 -16.69 -15.70 -3.25
CA LYS A 102 -16.49 -14.60 -4.24
C LYS A 102 -15.02 -14.29 -4.53
N LEU A 103 -14.12 -14.79 -3.70
CA LEU A 103 -12.69 -14.51 -3.78
C LEU A 103 -11.95 -15.35 -4.83
N ASP A 104 -12.51 -16.47 -5.29
CA ASP A 104 -11.82 -17.44 -6.14
C ASP A 104 -12.28 -17.47 -7.63
N LYS A 105 -13.41 -16.85 -7.98
CA LYS A 105 -14.13 -17.06 -9.28
C LYS A 105 -13.69 -16.25 -10.50
N LEU A 106 -12.56 -15.51 -10.50
CA LEU A 106 -12.24 -14.60 -11.61
C LEU A 106 -11.21 -15.18 -12.60
N LYS A 107 -11.67 -15.43 -13.85
CA LYS A 107 -10.81 -15.70 -15.01
C LYS A 107 -10.41 -14.39 -15.70
N PHE A 108 -9.15 -14.03 -15.67
CA PHE A 108 -8.62 -12.83 -16.33
C PHE A 108 -7.65 -13.14 -17.46
N ARG A 109 -7.55 -12.23 -18.43
CA ARG A 109 -6.62 -12.32 -19.56
C ARG A 109 -5.17 -12.06 -19.17
N ASP A 110 -4.91 -11.26 -18.11
CA ASP A 110 -3.57 -11.00 -17.59
C ASP A 110 -3.44 -11.46 -16.13
N ARG A 111 -2.40 -12.25 -15.83
CA ARG A 111 -2.16 -12.86 -14.52
C ARG A 111 -1.93 -11.85 -13.40
N LYS A 112 -1.34 -10.69 -13.70
CA LYS A 112 -1.03 -9.66 -12.69
C LYS A 112 -2.27 -8.84 -12.33
N GLU A 113 -3.07 -8.44 -13.32
CA GLU A 113 -4.33 -7.72 -13.08
C GLU A 113 -5.34 -8.60 -12.34
N ALA A 114 -5.37 -9.90 -12.63
CA ALA A 114 -6.20 -10.86 -11.93
C ALA A 114 -5.87 -10.96 -10.42
N GLN A 115 -4.59 -11.05 -10.07
CA GLN A 115 -4.17 -11.07 -8.67
C GLN A 115 -4.55 -9.79 -7.93
N VAL A 116 -4.41 -8.65 -8.59
CA VAL A 116 -4.72 -7.32 -8.08
C VAL A 116 -6.22 -7.19 -7.77
N GLU A 117 -7.07 -7.59 -8.69
CA GLU A 117 -8.52 -7.48 -8.54
C GLU A 117 -9.08 -8.51 -7.55
N ASN A 118 -8.53 -9.73 -7.51
CA ASN A 118 -8.87 -10.72 -6.49
C ASN A 118 -8.53 -10.24 -5.09
N PHE A 119 -7.34 -9.66 -4.91
CA PHE A 119 -6.94 -9.08 -3.64
C PHE A 119 -7.87 -7.94 -3.22
N ARG A 120 -8.22 -7.04 -4.15
CA ARG A 120 -9.16 -5.96 -3.89
C ARG A 120 -10.53 -6.48 -3.45
N LYS A 121 -11.07 -7.49 -4.13
CA LYS A 121 -12.37 -8.09 -3.76
C LYS A 121 -12.31 -8.80 -2.42
N MET A 122 -11.21 -9.47 -2.11
CA MET A 122 -10.97 -10.05 -0.79
C MET A 122 -11.02 -8.97 0.30
N MET A 123 -10.32 -7.86 0.11
CA MET A 123 -10.34 -6.75 1.06
C MET A 123 -11.75 -6.17 1.22
N MET A 124 -12.53 -6.09 0.13
CA MET A 124 -13.90 -5.59 0.17
C MET A 124 -14.87 -6.54 0.88
N ALA A 125 -14.76 -7.85 0.70
CA ALA A 125 -15.57 -8.82 1.43
C ALA A 125 -15.30 -8.76 2.95
N MET A 126 -14.03 -8.54 3.34
CA MET A 126 -13.63 -8.36 4.74
C MET A 126 -14.25 -7.14 5.41
N THR A 127 -14.49 -6.06 4.64
CA THR A 127 -15.07 -4.83 5.21
C THR A 127 -16.54 -4.96 5.56
N GLN A 128 -17.24 -5.96 5.01
CA GLN A 128 -18.62 -6.27 5.35
C GLN A 128 -18.72 -7.09 6.64
N ASP A 129 -17.90 -8.15 6.78
CA ASP A 129 -17.84 -8.98 7.98
C ASP A 129 -16.43 -9.55 8.17
N ILE A 130 -15.83 -9.25 9.32
CA ILE A 130 -14.48 -9.70 9.66
C ILE A 130 -14.35 -11.23 9.73
N ARG A 131 -15.46 -11.95 9.97
CA ARG A 131 -15.49 -13.40 10.03
C ARG A 131 -15.08 -14.05 8.71
N VAL A 132 -15.35 -13.38 7.58
CA VAL A 132 -14.95 -13.84 6.24
C VAL A 132 -13.42 -14.02 6.16
N ILE A 133 -12.65 -13.05 6.68
CA ILE A 133 -11.18 -13.18 6.66
C ILE A 133 -10.66 -14.20 7.65
N LEU A 134 -11.32 -14.36 8.81
CA LEU A 134 -10.96 -15.40 9.79
C LEU A 134 -11.10 -16.79 9.18
N ILE A 135 -12.20 -17.05 8.46
CA ILE A 135 -12.41 -18.31 7.72
C ILE A 135 -11.32 -18.47 6.65
N LYS A 136 -11.03 -17.41 5.88
CA LYS A 136 -10.00 -17.49 4.81
C LYS A 136 -8.58 -17.66 5.37
N LEU A 137 -8.25 -17.09 6.53
CA LEU A 137 -6.98 -17.32 7.20
C LEU A 137 -6.86 -18.77 7.71
N ALA A 138 -7.94 -19.34 8.26
CA ALA A 138 -7.98 -20.74 8.68
C ALA A 138 -7.88 -21.70 7.49
N ASP A 139 -8.59 -21.42 6.39
CA ASP A 139 -8.45 -22.12 5.11
C ASP A 139 -6.99 -22.10 4.62
N ARG A 140 -6.39 -20.91 4.55
CA ARG A 140 -4.99 -20.74 4.14
C ARG A 140 -4.03 -21.52 5.05
N THR A 141 -4.25 -21.49 6.36
CA THR A 141 -3.42 -22.22 7.33
C THR A 141 -3.49 -23.72 7.07
N HIS A 142 -4.69 -24.29 6.88
CA HIS A 142 -4.83 -25.70 6.55
C HIS A 142 -4.22 -26.06 5.19
N ASN A 143 -4.40 -25.21 4.18
CA ASN A 143 -3.77 -25.39 2.86
C ASN A 143 -2.24 -25.37 2.96
N MET A 144 -1.66 -24.53 3.82
CA MET A 144 -0.21 -24.52 4.06
C MET A 144 0.29 -25.78 4.77
N ARG A 145 -0.45 -26.34 5.73
CA ARG A 145 -0.14 -27.62 6.39
C ARG A 145 -0.10 -28.79 5.41
N THR A 146 -0.95 -28.75 4.38
CA THR A 146 -1.08 -29.84 3.36
C THR A 146 -0.35 -29.53 2.05
N LEU A 147 0.48 -28.48 2.02
CA LEU A 147 1.13 -27.96 0.81
C LEU A 147 2.09 -28.96 0.15
N GLY A 148 2.59 -29.93 0.93
CA GLY A 148 3.56 -30.94 0.47
C GLY A 148 3.07 -31.82 -0.69
N SER A 149 1.77 -32.04 -0.84
CA SER A 149 1.15 -32.83 -1.91
C SER A 149 1.13 -32.14 -3.28
N LEU A 150 1.43 -30.83 -3.33
CA LEU A 150 1.37 -30.04 -4.56
C LEU A 150 2.72 -30.00 -5.29
N ARG A 151 2.67 -29.72 -6.62
CA ARG A 151 3.85 -29.52 -7.45
C ARG A 151 4.70 -28.34 -6.97
N PRO A 152 6.04 -28.35 -7.11
CA PRO A 152 6.94 -27.34 -6.57
C PRO A 152 6.65 -25.91 -7.02
N ASP A 153 6.24 -25.71 -8.28
CA ASP A 153 5.87 -24.40 -8.84
C ASP A 153 4.63 -23.81 -8.16
N LYS A 154 3.59 -24.62 -7.97
CA LYS A 154 2.35 -24.25 -7.28
C LYS A 154 2.62 -23.98 -5.80
N ARG A 155 3.43 -24.83 -5.15
CA ARG A 155 3.87 -24.67 -3.76
C ARG A 155 4.53 -23.32 -3.51
N ARG A 156 5.53 -22.94 -4.32
CA ARG A 156 6.24 -21.67 -4.19
C ARG A 156 5.33 -20.46 -4.40
N ARG A 157 4.37 -20.53 -5.32
CA ARG A 157 3.42 -19.45 -5.56
C ARG A 157 2.52 -19.23 -4.34
N ILE A 158 1.92 -20.30 -3.81
CA ILE A 158 1.03 -20.24 -2.63
C ILE A 158 1.81 -19.75 -1.40
N ALA A 159 3.04 -20.25 -1.19
CA ALA A 159 3.89 -19.82 -0.09
C ALA A 159 4.23 -18.34 -0.16
N ARG A 160 4.56 -17.82 -1.36
CA ARG A 160 4.84 -16.37 -1.54
C ARG A 160 3.62 -15.53 -1.23
N GLU A 161 2.46 -15.87 -1.78
CA GLU A 161 1.20 -15.19 -1.51
C GLU A 161 0.86 -15.20 -0.01
N THR A 162 1.11 -16.32 0.66
CA THR A 162 0.89 -16.45 2.11
C THR A 162 1.78 -15.51 2.91
N LEU A 163 3.07 -15.43 2.57
CA LEU A 163 4.03 -14.56 3.26
C LEU A 163 3.81 -13.07 2.97
N GLU A 164 3.38 -12.73 1.74
CA GLU A 164 3.20 -11.35 1.30
C GLU A 164 1.84 -10.76 1.68
N ILE A 165 0.80 -11.58 1.89
CA ILE A 165 -0.57 -11.14 2.08
C ILE A 165 -1.17 -11.68 3.39
N PHE A 166 -1.29 -13.01 3.54
CA PHE A 166 -2.06 -13.60 4.64
C PHE A 166 -1.38 -13.50 6.00
N ALA A 167 -0.07 -13.73 6.08
CA ALA A 167 0.66 -13.57 7.34
C ALA A 167 0.66 -12.12 7.86
N PRO A 168 0.85 -11.07 7.03
CA PRO A 168 0.63 -9.68 7.42
C PRO A 168 -0.80 -9.36 7.89
N ILE A 169 -1.83 -9.89 7.22
CA ILE A 169 -3.22 -9.71 7.65
C ILE A 169 -3.44 -10.35 9.03
N ALA A 170 -2.97 -11.57 9.25
CA ALA A 170 -3.04 -12.22 10.56
C ALA A 170 -2.32 -11.40 11.64
N ASN A 171 -1.16 -10.80 11.31
CA ASN A 171 -0.45 -9.87 12.19
C ASN A 171 -1.26 -8.61 12.50
N ARG A 172 -1.91 -8.01 11.48
CA ARG A 172 -2.74 -6.80 11.64
C ARG A 172 -3.96 -7.05 12.50
N LEU A 173 -4.53 -8.25 12.42
CA LEU A 173 -5.64 -8.70 13.26
C LEU A 173 -5.20 -9.19 14.66
N GLY A 174 -3.89 -9.18 14.95
CA GLY A 174 -3.33 -9.57 16.24
C GLY A 174 -3.27 -11.10 16.47
N ILE A 175 -3.55 -11.94 15.46
CA ILE A 175 -3.60 -13.40 15.58
C ILE A 175 -2.17 -13.95 15.40
N HIS A 176 -1.35 -13.79 16.44
CA HIS A 176 0.06 -14.11 16.33
C HIS A 176 0.36 -15.60 16.19
N THR A 177 -0.46 -16.47 16.73
CA THR A 177 -0.32 -17.93 16.57
C THR A 177 -0.41 -18.31 15.10
N MET A 178 -1.48 -17.89 14.43
CA MET A 178 -1.69 -18.16 13.01
C MET A 178 -0.63 -17.48 12.13
N LYS A 179 -0.30 -16.21 12.42
CA LYS A 179 0.77 -15.48 11.74
C LYS A 179 2.10 -16.24 11.79
N ASN A 180 2.51 -16.71 12.96
CA ASN A 180 3.78 -17.41 13.13
C ASN A 180 3.79 -18.74 12.37
N GLU A 181 2.68 -19.48 12.39
CA GLU A 181 2.55 -20.74 11.65
C GLU A 181 2.60 -20.51 10.12
N LEU A 182 1.87 -19.51 9.61
CA LEU A 182 1.89 -19.15 8.20
C LEU A 182 3.29 -18.71 7.74
N GLU A 183 4.01 -17.95 8.56
CA GLU A 183 5.38 -17.56 8.29
C GLU A 183 6.35 -18.74 8.27
N GLU A 184 6.23 -19.67 9.21
CA GLU A 184 7.11 -20.84 9.28
C GLU A 184 6.90 -21.78 8.10
N LEU A 185 5.65 -22.17 7.84
CA LEU A 185 5.29 -23.04 6.71
C LEU A 185 5.61 -22.37 5.36
N GLY A 186 5.34 -21.06 5.25
CA GLY A 186 5.64 -20.28 4.05
C GLY A 186 7.14 -20.18 3.78
N PHE A 187 7.94 -19.93 4.82
CA PHE A 187 9.40 -19.87 4.72
C PHE A 187 10.00 -21.21 4.31
N GLU A 188 9.54 -22.31 4.90
CA GLU A 188 9.99 -23.66 4.57
C GLU A 188 9.65 -24.03 3.12
N ALA A 189 8.45 -23.69 2.65
CA ALA A 189 8.02 -23.98 1.29
C ALA A 189 8.69 -23.10 0.21
N LEU A 190 8.97 -21.82 0.53
CA LEU A 190 9.57 -20.87 -0.41
C LEU A 190 11.10 -20.98 -0.48
N TYR A 191 11.76 -21.17 0.69
CA TYR A 191 13.22 -21.23 0.84
C TYR A 191 13.69 -22.46 1.62
N PRO A 192 13.44 -23.69 1.13
CA PRO A 192 13.67 -24.94 1.90
C PRO A 192 15.11 -25.10 2.37
N MET A 193 16.09 -24.76 1.52
CA MET A 193 17.51 -24.85 1.90
C MET A 193 17.88 -23.84 2.99
N ARG A 194 17.45 -22.59 2.84
CA ARG A 194 17.72 -21.53 3.82
C ARG A 194 17.05 -21.85 5.17
N SER A 195 15.80 -22.32 5.14
CA SER A 195 15.08 -22.77 6.34
C SER A 195 15.81 -23.90 7.05
N ARG A 196 16.31 -24.91 6.32
CA ARG A 196 17.08 -26.02 6.88
C ARG A 196 18.39 -25.56 7.52
N VAL A 197 19.17 -24.75 6.81
CA VAL A 197 20.46 -24.23 7.31
C VAL A 197 20.24 -23.38 8.56
N LEU A 198 19.24 -22.50 8.53
CA LEU A 198 18.94 -21.62 9.67
C LEU A 198 18.44 -22.41 10.89
N ARG A 199 17.56 -23.41 10.68
CA ARG A 199 17.07 -24.30 11.74
C ARG A 199 18.23 -25.06 12.40
N GLU A 200 19.15 -25.58 11.59
CA GLU A 200 20.34 -26.28 12.11
C GLU A 200 21.28 -25.32 12.87
N SER A 201 21.48 -24.10 12.35
CA SER A 201 22.31 -23.10 13.03
C SER A 201 21.71 -22.69 14.39
N VAL A 202 20.40 -22.50 14.45
CA VAL A 202 19.67 -22.23 15.71
C VAL A 202 19.78 -23.42 16.66
N ARG A 203 19.60 -24.65 16.17
CA ARG A 203 19.73 -25.87 16.97
C ARG A 203 21.12 -26.03 17.58
N ARG A 204 22.17 -25.81 16.77
CA ARG A 204 23.57 -25.85 17.28
C ARG A 204 23.85 -24.77 18.29
N ALA A 205 23.42 -23.53 18.02
CA ALA A 205 23.58 -22.43 18.96
C ALA A 205 22.91 -22.71 20.31
N ARG A 206 21.75 -23.42 20.30
CA ARG A 206 21.01 -23.83 21.51
C ARG A 206 21.66 -25.02 22.19
N GLY A 207 22.05 -26.07 21.44
CA GLY A 207 22.60 -27.28 21.98
C GLY A 207 23.83 -27.03 22.87
N ASN A 208 24.67 -26.09 22.46
CA ASN A 208 25.87 -25.68 23.21
C ASN A 208 25.59 -24.76 24.42
N ARG A 209 24.31 -24.30 24.61
CA ARG A 209 23.96 -23.28 25.62
C ARG A 209 22.66 -23.58 26.36
N ARG A 210 22.19 -24.82 26.33
CA ARG A 210 20.96 -25.23 27.03
C ARG A 210 21.06 -25.01 28.53
N GLU A 211 22.19 -25.33 29.10
CA GLU A 211 22.47 -25.11 30.52
C GLU A 211 22.38 -23.62 30.91
N ILE A 212 22.84 -22.73 30.02
CA ILE A 212 22.73 -21.27 30.24
C ILE A 212 21.30 -20.81 30.24
N ILE A 213 20.47 -21.36 29.31
CA ILE A 213 19.02 -21.01 29.20
C ILE A 213 18.30 -21.47 30.46
N ASP A 214 18.55 -22.71 30.88
CA ASP A 214 17.92 -23.30 32.06
C ASP A 214 18.37 -22.57 33.35
N SER A 215 19.66 -22.15 33.43
CA SER A 215 20.17 -21.32 34.52
C SER A 215 19.49 -19.96 34.57
N ILE A 216 19.39 -19.24 33.41
CA ILE A 216 18.76 -17.92 33.38
C ILE A 216 17.26 -18.03 33.75
N GLN A 217 16.55 -19.06 33.28
CA GLN A 217 15.16 -19.28 33.66
C GLN A 217 15.03 -19.49 35.15
N SER A 218 15.84 -20.36 35.74
CA SER A 218 15.88 -20.64 37.18
C SER A 218 16.19 -19.43 38.03
N GLU A 219 17.13 -18.58 37.57
CA GLU A 219 17.51 -17.33 38.25
C GLU A 219 16.34 -16.32 38.21
N ILE A 220 15.64 -16.19 37.05
CA ILE A 220 14.47 -15.34 36.94
C ILE A 220 13.34 -15.85 37.86
N GLU A 221 13.02 -17.14 37.83
CA GLU A 221 12.00 -17.75 38.69
C GLU A 221 12.35 -17.60 40.19
N GLY A 222 13.61 -17.83 40.55
CA GLY A 222 14.13 -17.63 41.93
C GLY A 222 13.95 -16.19 42.40
N ARG A 223 14.36 -15.23 41.58
CA ARG A 223 14.23 -13.80 41.89
C ARG A 223 12.81 -13.33 42.08
N LEU A 224 11.89 -13.82 41.21
CA LEU A 224 10.47 -13.48 41.33
C LEU A 224 9.83 -14.11 42.57
N ARG A 225 10.20 -15.33 42.92
CA ARG A 225 9.75 -16.01 44.14
C ARG A 225 10.21 -15.29 45.38
N GLU A 226 11.52 -14.87 45.46
CA GLU A 226 12.04 -14.06 46.54
C GLU A 226 11.33 -12.74 46.73
N ALA A 227 10.90 -12.11 45.60
CA ALA A 227 10.12 -10.87 45.61
C ALA A 227 8.63 -11.08 45.96
N GLY A 228 8.18 -12.31 46.20
CA GLY A 228 6.77 -12.63 46.49
C GLY A 228 5.87 -12.42 45.26
N ILE A 229 6.38 -12.57 44.05
CA ILE A 229 5.63 -12.41 42.80
C ILE A 229 5.30 -13.77 42.22
N ASP A 230 3.98 -14.03 42.12
CA ASP A 230 3.45 -15.22 41.42
C ASP A 230 3.51 -14.98 39.91
N ALA A 231 4.39 -15.69 39.23
CA ALA A 231 4.64 -15.52 37.81
C ALA A 231 5.00 -16.85 37.13
N GLN A 232 4.56 -16.99 35.88
CA GLN A 232 4.97 -18.12 35.05
C GLN A 232 6.05 -17.68 34.08
N VAL A 233 7.23 -18.29 34.14
CA VAL A 233 8.34 -18.01 33.25
C VAL A 233 8.45 -19.11 32.20
N SER A 234 8.54 -18.75 30.94
CA SER A 234 8.71 -19.71 29.84
C SER A 234 9.71 -19.20 28.81
N GLY A 235 10.60 -20.08 28.34
CA GLY A 235 11.44 -19.79 27.20
C GLY A 235 10.61 -19.63 25.93
N ARG A 236 10.90 -18.64 25.13
CA ARG A 236 10.23 -18.38 23.84
C ARG A 236 11.16 -18.70 22.69
N GLU A 237 10.67 -19.52 21.78
CA GLU A 237 11.36 -19.70 20.49
C GLU A 237 11.05 -18.56 19.53
N LYS A 238 12.10 -18.04 18.90
CA LYS A 238 11.94 -17.02 17.87
C LYS A 238 11.65 -17.69 16.53
N ASN A 239 10.64 -17.17 15.81
CA ASN A 239 10.26 -17.65 14.49
C ASN A 239 11.46 -17.52 13.51
N LEU A 240 11.78 -18.60 12.78
CA LEU A 240 12.91 -18.66 11.85
C LEU A 240 12.81 -17.61 10.72
N PHE A 241 11.61 -17.35 10.22
CA PHE A 241 11.38 -16.33 9.20
C PHE A 241 11.67 -14.92 9.73
N SER A 242 11.32 -14.64 10.99
CA SER A 242 11.66 -13.37 11.63
C SER A 242 13.16 -13.18 11.80
N ILE A 243 13.92 -14.25 12.09
CA ILE A 243 15.40 -14.22 12.13
C ILE A 243 15.93 -13.94 10.72
N TYR A 244 15.45 -14.69 9.72
CA TYR A 244 15.85 -14.52 8.32
C TYR A 244 15.62 -13.10 7.80
N ASN A 245 14.42 -12.55 8.01
CA ASN A 245 14.09 -11.17 7.61
C ASN A 245 14.98 -10.12 8.30
N LYS A 246 15.37 -10.37 9.56
CA LYS A 246 16.27 -9.46 10.28
C LYS A 246 17.68 -9.51 9.71
N MET A 247 18.16 -10.70 9.34
CA MET A 247 19.44 -10.88 8.65
C MET A 247 19.44 -10.18 7.29
N GLU A 248 18.39 -10.37 6.48
CA GLU A 248 18.29 -9.80 5.14
C GLU A 248 18.13 -8.27 5.16
N LYS A 249 17.22 -7.73 5.98
CA LYS A 249 16.96 -6.27 6.04
C LYS A 249 18.12 -5.46 6.63
N LYS A 250 18.92 -6.06 7.51
CA LYS A 250 20.02 -5.38 8.20
C LYS A 250 21.39 -5.85 7.75
N GLU A 251 21.44 -6.71 6.73
CA GLU A 251 22.67 -7.32 6.19
C GLU A 251 23.54 -7.99 7.27
N LEU A 252 22.89 -8.60 8.29
CA LEU A 252 23.55 -9.22 9.42
C LEU A 252 23.84 -10.70 9.17
N GLN A 253 24.96 -11.17 9.68
CA GLN A 253 25.25 -12.60 9.78
C GLN A 253 24.48 -13.22 10.96
N PHE A 254 24.27 -14.55 10.95
CA PHE A 254 23.50 -15.24 11.98
C PHE A 254 24.03 -14.99 13.40
N HIS A 255 25.34 -14.96 13.59
CA HIS A 255 25.97 -14.74 14.91
C HIS A 255 25.80 -13.30 15.42
N GLU A 256 25.47 -12.35 14.54
CA GLU A 256 25.19 -10.95 14.91
C GLU A 256 23.72 -10.75 15.30
N VAL A 257 22.85 -11.73 15.03
CA VAL A 257 21.45 -11.70 15.48
C VAL A 257 21.41 -12.06 16.97
N MET A 258 21.54 -11.05 17.80
CA MET A 258 21.71 -11.19 19.26
C MET A 258 20.45 -11.60 20.04
N ASP A 259 19.25 -11.65 19.41
CA ASP A 259 17.99 -11.87 20.13
C ASP A 259 17.56 -13.36 20.11
N ILE A 260 18.49 -14.28 20.31
CA ILE A 260 18.21 -15.73 20.24
C ILE A 260 17.51 -16.21 21.53
N TYR A 261 17.81 -15.56 22.66
CA TYR A 261 17.28 -15.93 23.96
C TYR A 261 16.17 -14.97 24.37
N ALA A 262 14.95 -15.47 24.37
CA ALA A 262 13.79 -14.71 24.79
C ALA A 262 13.01 -15.48 25.85
N PHE A 263 12.60 -14.78 26.89
CA PHE A 263 11.77 -15.31 27.96
C PHE A 263 10.45 -14.55 28.01
N ARG A 264 9.40 -15.25 28.35
CA ARG A 264 8.08 -14.71 28.60
C ARG A 264 7.75 -14.87 30.07
N VAL A 265 7.39 -13.76 30.72
CA VAL A 265 6.90 -13.75 32.10
C VAL A 265 5.43 -13.35 32.08
N ARG A 266 4.56 -14.25 32.58
CA ARG A 266 3.12 -14.04 32.68
C ARG A 266 2.74 -13.81 34.13
N VAL A 267 1.92 -12.79 34.36
CA VAL A 267 1.44 -12.38 35.69
C VAL A 267 -0.05 -12.05 35.66
N LYS A 268 -0.66 -11.83 36.81
CA LYS A 268 -2.13 -11.63 36.91
C LYS A 268 -2.60 -10.23 36.49
N ASP A 269 -1.83 -9.19 36.84
CA ASP A 269 -2.25 -7.79 36.69
C ASP A 269 -1.13 -6.90 36.17
N ILE A 270 -1.51 -5.68 35.75
CA ILE A 270 -0.60 -4.69 35.11
C ILE A 270 0.43 -4.16 36.11
N ASP A 271 0.03 -3.88 37.37
CA ASP A 271 0.97 -3.39 38.38
C ASP A 271 2.09 -4.39 38.60
N THR A 272 1.75 -5.65 38.69
CA THR A 272 2.74 -6.75 38.80
C THR A 272 3.67 -6.82 37.59
N CYS A 273 3.21 -6.47 36.36
CA CYS A 273 4.13 -6.38 35.20
C CYS A 273 5.26 -5.39 35.44
N TYR A 274 4.98 -4.21 35.97
CA TYR A 274 5.99 -3.18 36.25
C TYR A 274 6.89 -3.57 37.45
N ARG A 275 6.34 -4.26 38.46
CA ARG A 275 7.12 -4.84 39.54
C ARG A 275 8.11 -5.89 39.02
N VAL A 276 7.68 -6.78 38.13
CA VAL A 276 8.58 -7.75 37.47
C VAL A 276 9.67 -7.03 36.68
N LEU A 277 9.35 -5.96 35.94
CA LEU A 277 10.33 -5.19 35.18
C LEU A 277 11.45 -4.68 36.13
N GLY A 278 11.09 -4.13 37.28
CA GLY A 278 12.04 -3.68 38.29
C GLY A 278 12.94 -4.82 38.81
N GLN A 279 12.38 -6.00 39.05
CA GLN A 279 13.16 -7.19 39.46
C GLN A 279 14.12 -7.64 38.34
N MET A 280 13.67 -7.64 37.10
CA MET A 280 14.52 -8.00 35.95
C MET A 280 15.69 -7.03 35.76
N HIS A 281 15.47 -5.72 35.90
CA HIS A 281 16.50 -4.70 35.79
C HIS A 281 17.46 -4.70 37.01
N SER A 282 17.00 -5.21 38.14
CA SER A 282 17.85 -5.44 39.33
C SER A 282 18.71 -6.71 39.15
N LEU A 283 18.16 -7.78 38.57
CA LEU A 283 18.86 -9.03 38.32
C LEU A 283 19.92 -8.87 37.21
N TYR A 284 19.56 -8.27 36.11
CA TYR A 284 20.43 -8.09 34.94
C TYR A 284 20.42 -6.64 34.45
N LYS A 285 21.55 -6.12 33.98
CA LYS A 285 21.66 -4.74 33.53
C LYS A 285 20.89 -4.53 32.20
N PRO A 286 19.96 -3.55 32.12
CA PRO A 286 19.25 -3.25 30.88
C PRO A 286 20.17 -2.60 29.85
N ARG A 287 19.97 -2.96 28.59
CA ARG A 287 20.65 -2.34 27.44
C ARG A 287 19.98 -1.00 27.12
N PRO A 288 20.73 0.13 27.06
CA PRO A 288 20.17 1.43 26.73
C PRO A 288 19.38 1.45 25.41
N GLY A 289 18.24 2.13 25.39
CA GLY A 289 17.39 2.27 24.20
C GLY A 289 16.68 0.99 23.73
N ARG A 290 16.71 -0.10 24.53
CA ARG A 290 16.09 -1.39 24.18
C ARG A 290 14.86 -1.75 25.03
N PHE A 291 14.43 -0.85 25.86
CA PHE A 291 13.16 -0.97 26.58
C PHE A 291 12.01 -0.43 25.73
N LYS A 292 10.87 -1.15 25.70
CA LYS A 292 9.65 -0.73 25.02
C LYS A 292 8.45 -1.07 25.89
N ASP A 293 7.64 -0.07 26.16
CA ASP A 293 6.42 -0.19 26.91
C ASP A 293 5.21 -0.22 25.97
N TYR A 294 4.78 -1.43 25.63
CA TYR A 294 3.56 -1.64 24.85
C TYR A 294 2.32 -1.86 25.74
N ILE A 295 2.42 -1.71 27.09
CA ILE A 295 1.25 -1.67 27.95
C ILE A 295 0.69 -0.25 27.96
N ALA A 296 1.56 0.74 28.21
CA ALA A 296 1.17 2.16 28.18
C ALA A 296 0.80 2.62 26.76
N ILE A 297 1.55 2.15 25.74
CA ILE A 297 1.32 2.50 24.32
C ILE A 297 1.17 1.20 23.52
N PRO A 298 -0.05 0.62 23.48
CA PRO A 298 -0.31 -0.62 22.76
C PRO A 298 -0.07 -0.48 21.26
N LYS A 299 0.41 -1.54 20.59
CA LYS A 299 0.56 -1.57 19.14
C LYS A 299 -0.80 -1.45 18.42
N THR A 300 -0.79 -1.05 17.15
CA THR A 300 -2.00 -0.93 16.30
C THR A 300 -2.87 -2.19 16.26
N ASN A 301 -2.25 -3.36 16.33
CA ASN A 301 -2.96 -4.64 16.40
C ASN A 301 -3.44 -5.02 17.82
N GLY A 302 -3.37 -4.11 18.80
CA GLY A 302 -3.79 -4.36 20.17
C GLY A 302 -2.79 -5.13 21.03
N TYR A 303 -1.60 -5.44 20.53
CA TYR A 303 -0.57 -6.14 21.30
C TYR A 303 -0.07 -5.29 22.47
N GLN A 304 -0.06 -5.88 23.67
CA GLN A 304 0.43 -5.28 24.90
C GLN A 304 1.47 -6.18 25.56
N SER A 305 2.60 -5.61 25.97
CA SER A 305 3.65 -6.28 26.74
C SER A 305 4.75 -5.26 27.10
N LEU A 306 5.47 -5.44 28.19
CA LEU A 306 6.76 -4.78 28.38
C LEU A 306 7.85 -5.62 27.73
N HIS A 307 8.70 -4.99 26.95
CA HIS A 307 9.86 -5.62 26.33
C HIS A 307 11.12 -4.98 26.85
N THR A 308 12.01 -5.77 27.41
CA THR A 308 13.33 -5.30 27.81
C THR A 308 14.42 -6.25 27.33
N SER A 309 15.55 -5.69 26.94
CA SER A 309 16.75 -6.45 26.56
C SER A 309 17.83 -6.22 27.62
N LEU A 310 18.30 -7.30 28.17
CA LEU A 310 19.22 -7.33 29.34
C LEU A 310 20.56 -7.93 28.94
N VAL A 311 21.59 -7.65 29.73
CA VAL A 311 22.88 -8.33 29.65
C VAL A 311 22.88 -9.43 30.70
N GLY A 312 22.67 -10.67 30.29
CA GLY A 312 22.65 -11.84 31.13
C GLY A 312 24.07 -12.37 31.45
N PRO A 313 24.18 -13.56 32.06
CA PRO A 313 25.43 -14.21 32.37
C PRO A 313 26.35 -14.32 31.14
N HIS A 314 27.64 -14.16 31.35
CA HIS A 314 28.68 -14.20 30.29
C HIS A 314 28.47 -13.18 29.16
N GLY A 315 27.76 -12.06 29.42
CA GLY A 315 27.47 -11.02 28.42
C GLY A 315 26.43 -11.43 27.37
N VAL A 316 25.70 -12.52 27.58
CA VAL A 316 24.68 -12.99 26.65
C VAL A 316 23.46 -12.06 26.67
N PRO A 317 23.00 -11.53 25.53
CA PRO A 317 21.79 -10.71 25.49
C PRO A 317 20.54 -11.57 25.71
N VAL A 318 19.73 -11.14 26.69
CA VAL A 318 18.48 -11.79 27.08
C VAL A 318 17.31 -10.83 26.81
N GLU A 319 16.35 -11.23 26.02
CA GLU A 319 15.08 -10.49 25.82
C GLU A 319 14.04 -11.03 26.80
N VAL A 320 13.41 -10.15 27.59
CA VAL A 320 12.31 -10.51 28.46
C VAL A 320 11.04 -9.78 28.05
N GLN A 321 9.96 -10.54 27.84
CA GLN A 321 8.62 -10.04 27.54
C GLN A 321 7.73 -10.29 28.77
N ILE A 322 7.18 -9.21 29.32
CA ILE A 322 6.36 -9.27 30.54
C ILE A 322 4.95 -8.83 30.19
N ARG A 323 3.94 -9.63 30.53
CA ARG A 323 2.55 -9.36 30.25
C ARG A 323 1.60 -10.11 31.16
N THR A 324 0.36 -9.67 31.24
CA THR A 324 -0.68 -10.40 31.98
C THR A 324 -1.14 -11.65 31.21
N GLU A 325 -1.80 -12.57 31.90
CA GLU A 325 -2.44 -13.72 31.24
C GLU A 325 -3.47 -13.29 30.18
N PHE A 326 -4.25 -12.24 30.47
CA PHE A 326 -5.19 -11.66 29.53
C PHE A 326 -4.48 -11.12 28.27
N MET A 327 -3.39 -10.35 28.45
CA MET A 327 -2.60 -9.84 27.32
C MET A 327 -1.96 -10.98 26.51
N ASP A 328 -1.60 -12.10 27.15
CA ASP A 328 -1.05 -13.28 26.50
C ASP A 328 -2.11 -13.92 25.58
N GLN A 329 -3.32 -14.11 26.07
CA GLN A 329 -4.44 -14.66 25.30
C GLN A 329 -4.84 -13.73 24.14
N MET A 330 -4.87 -12.41 24.39
CA MET A 330 -5.16 -11.41 23.36
C MET A 330 -4.07 -11.39 22.27
N ALA A 331 -2.79 -11.57 22.65
CA ALA A 331 -1.69 -11.66 21.69
C ALA A 331 -1.76 -12.94 20.83
N ASP A 332 -2.24 -14.05 21.38
CA ASP A 332 -2.34 -15.32 20.65
C ASP A 332 -3.54 -15.37 19.70
N LYS A 333 -4.73 -14.90 20.14
CA LYS A 333 -6.00 -14.99 19.41
C LYS A 333 -6.43 -13.69 18.73
N GLY A 334 -5.86 -12.55 19.09
CA GLY A 334 -6.16 -11.23 18.49
C GLY A 334 -7.65 -10.89 18.55
N VAL A 335 -8.18 -10.41 17.43
CA VAL A 335 -9.60 -10.05 17.29
C VAL A 335 -10.53 -11.22 17.62
N ALA A 336 -10.13 -12.47 17.40
CA ALA A 336 -10.93 -13.65 17.69
C ALA A 336 -11.13 -13.90 19.19
N ALA A 337 -10.26 -13.39 20.07
CA ALA A 337 -10.42 -13.53 21.52
C ALA A 337 -11.74 -12.92 22.04
N HIS A 338 -12.27 -11.92 21.33
CA HIS A 338 -13.50 -11.23 21.73
C HIS A 338 -14.74 -12.16 21.69
N TRP A 339 -14.82 -13.08 20.71
CA TRP A 339 -15.95 -14.02 20.65
C TRP A 339 -15.97 -14.98 21.84
N ALA A 340 -14.81 -15.27 22.44
CA ALA A 340 -14.72 -16.07 23.64
C ALA A 340 -15.27 -15.38 24.91
N TYR A 341 -15.22 -14.02 24.96
CA TYR A 341 -15.64 -13.23 26.14
C TYR A 341 -17.06 -12.64 26.05
N LYS A 342 -17.68 -12.63 24.86
CA LYS A 342 -19.04 -12.08 24.67
C LYS A 342 -20.13 -12.81 25.46
N GLN A 343 -19.82 -13.98 26.04
CA GLN A 343 -20.73 -14.73 26.90
C GLN A 343 -20.88 -14.12 28.30
N ASP A 344 -19.98 -13.21 28.74
CA ASP A 344 -20.00 -12.62 30.10
C ASP A 344 -20.69 -11.25 30.19
N GLY A 345 -21.41 -10.81 29.18
CA GLY A 345 -22.38 -9.70 29.27
C GLY A 345 -21.78 -8.27 29.19
N ASP A 346 -20.51 -8.08 28.92
CA ASP A 346 -19.90 -6.74 28.79
C ASP A 346 -19.98 -6.24 27.34
N SER A 347 -20.78 -5.18 27.12
CA SER A 347 -21.13 -4.62 25.80
C SER A 347 -20.10 -3.64 25.23
N SER A 348 -19.01 -3.36 25.94
CA SER A 348 -17.93 -2.51 25.44
C SER A 348 -16.98 -3.33 24.56
N GLY A 349 -17.02 -3.12 23.24
CA GLY A 349 -16.10 -3.75 22.30
C GLY A 349 -14.63 -3.56 22.74
N THR A 350 -13.85 -4.66 22.70
CA THR A 350 -12.43 -4.58 23.08
C THR A 350 -11.67 -3.63 22.17
N THR A 351 -10.60 -3.02 22.70
CA THR A 351 -9.72 -2.11 21.96
C THR A 351 -9.23 -2.73 20.62
N ALA A 352 -9.03 -4.04 20.57
CA ALA A 352 -8.61 -4.77 19.37
C ALA A 352 -9.70 -4.78 18.27
N GLN A 353 -10.97 -4.95 18.66
CA GLN A 353 -12.10 -4.95 17.72
C GLN A 353 -12.32 -3.55 17.13
N ILE A 354 -12.30 -2.51 17.98
CA ILE A 354 -12.42 -1.11 17.54
C ILE A 354 -11.30 -0.77 16.54
N ARG A 355 -10.09 -1.24 16.79
CA ARG A 355 -8.95 -1.03 15.88
C ARG A 355 -9.08 -1.79 14.58
N ALA A 356 -9.56 -3.03 14.61
CA ALA A 356 -9.82 -3.79 13.39
C ALA A 356 -10.93 -3.15 12.56
N GLN A 357 -12.00 -2.65 13.18
CA GLN A 357 -13.06 -1.90 12.50
C GLN A 357 -12.55 -0.60 11.87
N ARG A 358 -11.72 0.17 12.59
CA ARG A 358 -11.08 1.37 12.04
C ARG A 358 -10.19 1.06 10.84
N TRP A 359 -9.43 -0.03 10.92
CA TRP A 359 -8.62 -0.48 9.79
C TRP A 359 -9.47 -0.88 8.58
N MET A 360 -10.57 -1.62 8.79
CA MET A 360 -11.51 -1.92 7.70
C MET A 360 -12.12 -0.67 7.09
N GLN A 361 -12.46 0.33 7.92
CA GLN A 361 -12.96 1.61 7.42
C GLN A 361 -11.90 2.36 6.61
N SER A 362 -10.62 2.35 7.03
CA SER A 362 -9.53 2.95 6.25
C SER A 362 -9.34 2.25 4.89
N LEU A 363 -9.56 0.93 4.80
CA LEU A 363 -9.53 0.19 3.54
C LEU A 363 -10.68 0.62 2.58
N LEU A 364 -11.88 0.89 3.13
CA LEU A 364 -13.00 1.43 2.34
C LEU A 364 -12.70 2.82 1.78
N GLU A 365 -12.15 3.72 2.62
CA GLU A 365 -11.73 5.06 2.20
C GLU A 365 -10.64 4.99 1.13
N LEU A 366 -9.69 4.07 1.29
CA LEU A 366 -8.62 3.81 0.34
C LEU A 366 -9.16 3.33 -1.02
N GLN A 367 -10.20 2.48 -1.02
CA GLN A 367 -10.83 2.02 -2.23
C GLN A 367 -11.57 3.16 -2.97
N GLN A 368 -12.30 3.99 -2.24
CA GLN A 368 -13.03 5.12 -2.83
C GLN A 368 -12.11 6.17 -3.43
N SER A 369 -10.89 6.30 -2.89
CA SER A 369 -9.92 7.31 -3.28
C SER A 369 -8.88 6.82 -4.29
N ALA A 370 -8.69 5.50 -4.45
CA ALA A 370 -7.73 4.93 -5.38
C ALA A 370 -8.22 5.06 -6.84
N GLY A 371 -7.39 5.64 -7.69
CA GLY A 371 -7.68 5.80 -9.13
C GLY A 371 -7.52 4.50 -9.94
N SER A 372 -6.86 3.47 -9.37
CA SER A 372 -6.66 2.17 -9.99
C SER A 372 -6.55 1.06 -8.94
N SER A 373 -6.84 -0.19 -9.35
CA SER A 373 -6.68 -1.37 -8.49
C SER A 373 -5.22 -1.59 -8.05
N PHE A 374 -4.24 -1.15 -8.85
CA PHE A 374 -2.82 -1.21 -8.52
C PHE A 374 -2.45 -0.25 -7.38
N GLU A 375 -2.96 0.97 -7.44
CA GLU A 375 -2.77 1.99 -6.40
C GLU A 375 -3.39 1.57 -5.06
N PHE A 376 -4.56 0.92 -5.12
CA PHE A 376 -5.21 0.34 -3.95
C PHE A 376 -4.31 -0.70 -3.26
N ILE A 377 -3.69 -1.62 -4.03
CA ILE A 377 -2.79 -2.64 -3.47
C ILE A 377 -1.53 -2.03 -2.86
N GLU A 378 -0.91 -1.05 -3.51
CA GLU A 378 0.24 -0.35 -2.93
C GLU A 378 -0.12 0.31 -1.61
N GLY A 379 -1.29 0.95 -1.53
CA GLY A 379 -1.82 1.53 -0.31
C GLY A 379 -2.03 0.50 0.79
N VAL A 380 -2.70 -0.61 0.48
CA VAL A 380 -2.92 -1.71 1.44
C VAL A 380 -1.61 -2.35 1.89
N LYS A 381 -0.65 -2.57 1.01
CA LYS A 381 0.67 -3.09 1.39
C LYS A 381 1.40 -2.16 2.36
N THR A 382 1.33 -0.86 2.14
CA THR A 382 1.91 0.13 3.05
C THR A 382 1.25 0.07 4.43
N ASP A 383 -0.08 -0.10 4.48
CA ASP A 383 -0.85 -0.22 5.73
C ASP A 383 -0.64 -1.56 6.46
N LEU A 384 -0.28 -2.63 5.74
CA LEU A 384 -0.05 -3.95 6.32
C LEU A 384 1.30 -4.09 7.04
N PHE A 385 2.30 -3.25 6.71
CA PHE A 385 3.68 -3.37 7.17
C PHE A 385 4.25 -2.11 7.86
N PRO A 386 3.52 -1.29 8.59
CA PRO A 386 4.15 -0.14 9.23
C PRO A 386 5.01 -0.57 10.41
N ASP A 387 6.31 -0.20 10.37
CA ASP A 387 7.00 0.14 11.61
C ASP A 387 6.35 1.46 12.05
N GLU A 388 5.85 1.55 13.28
CA GLU A 388 5.04 2.66 13.77
C GLU A 388 5.88 3.61 14.62
N ILE A 389 5.59 4.90 14.49
CA ILE A 389 6.08 5.95 15.39
C ILE A 389 4.90 6.58 16.12
N TYR A 390 5.16 7.01 17.35
CA TYR A 390 4.18 7.69 18.20
C TYR A 390 4.67 9.10 18.46
N VAL A 391 3.90 10.08 17.99
CA VAL A 391 4.19 11.51 18.16
C VAL A 391 3.09 12.18 18.95
N PHE A 392 3.36 13.33 19.55
CA PHE A 392 2.43 14.05 20.40
C PHE A 392 1.91 15.30 19.68
N THR A 393 0.63 15.61 19.87
CA THR A 393 0.13 16.96 19.59
C THR A 393 0.57 17.91 20.71
N PRO A 394 0.51 19.24 20.52
CA PRO A 394 0.80 20.21 21.57
C PRO A 394 -0.07 20.05 22.83
N GLU A 395 -1.30 19.49 22.68
CA GLU A 395 -2.22 19.19 23.78
C GLU A 395 -1.93 17.84 24.47
N GLY A 396 -0.85 17.15 24.09
CA GLY A 396 -0.43 15.87 24.67
C GLY A 396 -1.18 14.63 24.13
N ARG A 397 -1.97 14.75 23.06
CA ARG A 397 -2.60 13.58 22.44
C ARG A 397 -1.55 12.77 21.68
N ILE A 398 -1.59 11.46 21.85
CA ILE A 398 -0.72 10.53 21.12
C ILE A 398 -1.30 10.27 19.74
N MET A 399 -0.50 10.52 18.71
CA MET A 399 -0.82 10.22 17.31
C MET A 399 0.11 9.14 16.79
N GLU A 400 -0.48 8.11 16.21
CA GLU A 400 0.23 7.00 15.61
C GLU A 400 0.40 7.23 14.11
N LEU A 401 1.64 7.05 13.62
CA LEU A 401 2.00 7.24 12.21
C LEU A 401 2.93 6.10 11.77
N PRO A 402 2.97 5.73 10.48
CA PRO A 402 3.98 4.82 9.96
C PRO A 402 5.38 5.43 10.06
N ALA A 403 6.39 4.58 10.27
CA ALA A 403 7.79 5.01 10.28
C ALA A 403 8.16 5.68 8.94
N GLY A 404 8.88 6.79 9.02
CA GLY A 404 9.19 7.63 7.87
C GLY A 404 8.12 8.68 7.57
N ALA A 405 7.00 8.70 8.28
CA ALA A 405 5.98 9.74 8.15
C ALA A 405 6.54 11.13 8.46
N THR A 406 6.04 12.12 7.74
CA THR A 406 6.49 13.51 7.77
C THR A 406 5.48 14.40 8.48
N PRO A 407 5.80 15.65 8.82
CA PRO A 407 4.82 16.61 9.35
C PRO A 407 3.59 16.80 8.47
N VAL A 408 3.70 16.64 7.15
CA VAL A 408 2.55 16.66 6.24
C VAL A 408 1.63 15.47 6.49
N ASP A 409 2.20 14.26 6.67
CA ASP A 409 1.43 13.07 7.02
C ASP A 409 0.70 13.26 8.34
N PHE A 410 1.37 13.83 9.35
CA PHE A 410 0.78 14.16 10.62
C PHE A 410 -0.40 15.15 10.47
N ALA A 411 -0.22 16.24 9.70
CA ALA A 411 -1.26 17.24 9.46
C ALA A 411 -2.54 16.61 8.87
N TYR A 412 -2.41 15.76 7.86
CA TYR A 412 -3.55 15.04 7.27
C TYR A 412 -4.15 13.99 8.20
N THR A 413 -3.35 13.42 9.10
CA THR A 413 -3.84 12.45 10.09
C THR A 413 -4.73 13.15 11.12
N VAL A 414 -4.34 14.35 11.55
CA VAL A 414 -5.16 15.19 12.47
C VAL A 414 -6.46 15.60 11.79
N HIS A 415 -6.40 16.35 10.69
CA HIS A 415 -7.58 16.75 9.91
C HIS A 415 -7.20 17.09 8.47
N THR A 416 -8.11 16.84 7.53
CA THR A 416 -7.86 17.13 6.10
C THR A 416 -7.62 18.62 5.85
N ASP A 417 -8.38 19.50 6.50
CA ASP A 417 -8.24 20.96 6.34
C ASP A 417 -6.92 21.48 6.91
N ILE A 418 -6.43 20.90 8.01
CA ILE A 418 -5.09 21.21 8.55
C ILE A 418 -4.02 20.80 7.55
N GLY A 419 -4.18 19.63 6.93
CA GLY A 419 -3.29 19.17 5.86
C GLY A 419 -3.31 20.10 4.65
N HIS A 420 -4.48 20.55 4.23
CA HIS A 420 -4.61 21.50 3.09
C HIS A 420 -4.03 22.87 3.39
N ALA A 421 -4.21 23.38 4.63
CA ALA A 421 -3.76 24.69 5.06
C ALA A 421 -2.30 24.71 5.58
N CYS A 422 -1.59 23.58 5.57
CA CYS A 422 -0.24 23.43 6.11
C CYS A 422 0.78 24.26 5.31
N VAL A 423 1.54 25.11 6.01
CA VAL A 423 2.64 25.92 5.42
C VAL A 423 3.98 25.66 6.10
N GLY A 424 3.98 25.05 7.29
CA GLY A 424 5.19 24.77 8.05
C GLY A 424 4.92 23.88 9.24
N SER A 425 5.98 23.50 9.95
CA SER A 425 5.88 22.71 11.18
C SER A 425 6.95 23.10 12.18
N ARG A 426 6.64 22.85 13.47
CA ARG A 426 7.59 22.84 14.56
C ARG A 426 7.59 21.46 15.23
N VAL A 427 8.76 20.95 15.50
CA VAL A 427 8.96 19.71 16.25
C VAL A 427 9.76 20.05 17.50
N ASP A 428 9.23 19.67 18.67
CA ASP A 428 9.83 20.01 19.96
C ASP A 428 10.13 21.52 20.10
N ARG A 429 9.19 22.35 19.61
CA ARG A 429 9.23 23.82 19.57
C ARG A 429 10.24 24.44 18.58
N HIS A 430 10.99 23.63 17.83
CA HIS A 430 11.94 24.11 16.81
C HIS A 430 11.35 24.01 15.41
N PRO A 431 11.63 24.95 14.49
CA PRO A 431 11.24 24.83 13.11
C PRO A 431 11.73 23.51 12.52
N TYR A 432 10.86 22.80 11.79
CA TYR A 432 11.18 21.49 11.25
C TYR A 432 10.73 21.38 9.80
N PRO A 433 11.57 20.85 8.88
CA PRO A 433 11.22 20.75 7.48
C PRO A 433 10.04 19.80 7.25
N LEU A 434 9.09 20.19 6.39
CA LEU A 434 7.91 19.38 6.06
C LEU A 434 8.23 18.03 5.41
N SER A 435 9.40 17.89 4.80
CA SER A 435 9.86 16.67 4.13
C SER A 435 10.69 15.73 5.02
N SER A 436 11.05 16.14 6.22
CA SER A 436 11.87 15.33 7.12
C SER A 436 11.03 14.32 7.90
N PRO A 437 11.50 13.06 8.05
CA PRO A 437 10.77 12.04 8.78
C PRO A 437 10.69 12.34 10.27
N LEU A 438 9.52 12.09 10.86
CA LEU A 438 9.29 12.20 12.30
C LEU A 438 9.82 10.99 13.05
N HIS A 439 10.09 11.15 14.33
CA HIS A 439 10.56 10.10 15.25
C HIS A 439 9.63 9.96 16.47
N SER A 440 9.57 8.76 17.04
CA SER A 440 8.76 8.52 18.25
C SER A 440 9.20 9.42 19.41
N GLY A 441 8.21 9.96 20.13
CA GLY A 441 8.42 10.82 21.30
C GLY A 441 8.43 12.31 20.99
N GLN A 442 8.42 12.72 19.71
CA GLN A 442 8.43 14.11 19.30
C GLN A 442 7.04 14.77 19.46
N THR A 443 7.02 16.04 19.85
CA THR A 443 5.81 16.88 19.86
C THR A 443 5.76 17.69 18.56
N VAL A 444 4.68 17.52 17.78
CA VAL A 444 4.52 18.10 16.45
C VAL A 444 3.43 19.16 16.43
N GLU A 445 3.78 20.37 16.03
CA GLU A 445 2.88 21.50 15.82
C GLU A 445 2.85 21.85 14.33
N ILE A 446 1.65 21.95 13.74
CA ILE A 446 1.47 22.35 12.35
C ILE A 446 1.14 23.83 12.26
N ILE A 447 1.87 24.53 11.41
CA ILE A 447 1.62 25.94 11.10
C ILE A 447 0.73 25.99 9.86
N THR A 448 -0.44 26.61 10.01
CA THR A 448 -1.42 26.77 8.94
C THR A 448 -1.56 28.21 8.50
N ALA A 449 -1.90 28.45 7.24
CA ALA A 449 -2.23 29.77 6.73
C ALA A 449 -3.56 29.73 5.95
N PRO A 450 -4.43 30.76 6.10
CA PRO A 450 -5.63 30.87 5.28
C PRO A 450 -5.28 30.96 3.80
N GLY A 451 -5.98 30.21 2.95
CA GLY A 451 -5.75 30.19 1.51
C GLY A 451 -4.53 29.38 1.04
N ALA A 452 -3.78 28.76 1.93
CA ALA A 452 -2.74 27.82 1.57
C ALA A 452 -3.32 26.61 0.82
N ARG A 453 -2.52 26.03 -0.07
CA ARG A 453 -2.93 24.89 -0.90
C ARG A 453 -1.87 23.80 -0.87
N PRO A 454 -2.25 22.52 -0.96
CA PRO A 454 -1.31 21.41 -1.04
C PRO A 454 -0.36 21.54 -2.23
N ASN A 455 0.92 21.28 -1.99
CA ASN A 455 1.93 21.28 -3.04
C ASN A 455 2.04 19.86 -3.65
N ALA A 456 2.01 19.75 -4.98
CA ALA A 456 2.17 18.49 -5.69
C ALA A 456 3.51 17.78 -5.35
N ALA A 457 4.56 18.53 -5.02
CA ALA A 457 5.85 17.97 -4.61
C ALA A 457 5.78 17.17 -3.29
N TRP A 458 4.75 17.38 -2.46
CA TRP A 458 4.56 16.60 -1.24
C TRP A 458 4.34 15.12 -1.51
N LEU A 459 3.78 14.77 -2.69
CA LEU A 459 3.59 13.37 -3.10
C LEU A 459 4.90 12.58 -3.19
N ASN A 460 6.05 13.24 -3.28
CA ASN A 460 7.36 12.60 -3.37
C ASN A 460 7.87 12.07 -2.01
N PHE A 461 7.40 12.62 -0.89
CA PHE A 461 7.90 12.26 0.43
C PHE A 461 6.84 11.84 1.44
N VAL A 462 5.55 12.13 1.22
CA VAL A 462 4.49 11.64 2.12
C VAL A 462 4.38 10.13 2.05
N VAL A 463 4.20 9.50 3.20
CA VAL A 463 4.17 8.05 3.35
C VAL A 463 2.74 7.54 3.51
N THR A 464 1.87 8.30 4.21
CA THR A 464 0.50 7.85 4.50
C THR A 464 -0.38 7.87 3.26
N THR A 465 -1.18 6.83 3.10
CA THR A 465 -2.19 6.72 2.04
C THR A 465 -3.22 7.82 2.12
N LYS A 466 -3.63 8.23 3.35
CA LYS A 466 -4.56 9.32 3.59
C LYS A 466 -4.03 10.65 3.03
N ALA A 467 -2.78 11.03 3.34
CA ALA A 467 -2.18 12.25 2.82
C ALA A 467 -2.08 12.22 1.29
N ARG A 468 -1.55 11.13 0.71
CA ARG A 468 -1.44 10.96 -0.75
C ARG A 468 -2.78 11.08 -1.45
N SER A 469 -3.80 10.40 -0.95
CA SER A 469 -5.14 10.41 -1.51
C SER A 469 -5.76 11.81 -1.46
N LYS A 470 -5.73 12.49 -0.30
CA LYS A 470 -6.31 13.82 -0.14
C LYS A 470 -5.57 14.89 -0.95
N ILE A 471 -4.24 14.83 -1.04
CA ILE A 471 -3.46 15.72 -1.91
C ILE A 471 -3.84 15.50 -3.37
N ARG A 472 -3.90 14.24 -3.85
CA ARG A 472 -4.29 13.95 -5.23
C ARG A 472 -5.72 14.39 -5.54
N GLN A 473 -6.64 14.14 -4.64
CA GLN A 473 -8.04 14.57 -4.78
C GLN A 473 -8.14 16.09 -4.90
N PHE A 474 -7.43 16.83 -4.05
CA PHE A 474 -7.38 18.29 -4.12
C PHE A 474 -6.82 18.79 -5.45
N LEU A 475 -5.68 18.23 -5.87
CA LEU A 475 -5.03 18.60 -7.14
C LEU A 475 -5.88 18.23 -8.37
N LYS A 476 -6.64 17.13 -8.29
CA LYS A 476 -7.59 16.74 -9.34
C LYS A 476 -8.75 17.72 -9.42
N ASN A 477 -9.33 18.10 -8.28
CA ASN A 477 -10.42 19.08 -8.24
C ASN A 477 -9.97 20.44 -8.75
N LEU A 478 -8.79 20.90 -8.37
CA LEU A 478 -8.21 22.16 -8.87
C LEU A 478 -8.06 22.15 -10.41
N ARG A 479 -7.53 21.04 -10.96
CA ARG A 479 -7.43 20.87 -12.42
C ARG A 479 -8.80 20.85 -13.09
N THR A 480 -9.79 20.29 -12.45
CA THR A 480 -11.17 20.23 -12.97
C THR A 480 -11.79 21.62 -13.00
N GLU A 481 -11.60 22.44 -11.95
CA GLU A 481 -12.07 23.83 -11.92
C GLU A 481 -11.38 24.68 -13.01
N GLU A 482 -10.07 24.60 -13.15
CA GLU A 482 -9.32 25.27 -14.21
C GLU A 482 -9.75 24.80 -15.60
N SER A 483 -10.05 23.50 -15.75
CA SER A 483 -10.55 22.92 -16.99
C SER A 483 -11.97 23.39 -17.32
N VAL A 484 -12.86 23.53 -16.33
CA VAL A 484 -14.20 24.09 -16.52
C VAL A 484 -14.13 25.55 -17.03
N VAL A 485 -13.27 26.36 -16.41
CA VAL A 485 -13.06 27.75 -16.85
C VAL A 485 -12.51 27.81 -18.29
N LEU A 486 -11.52 26.98 -18.60
CA LEU A 486 -10.97 26.86 -19.95
C LEU A 486 -12.02 26.34 -20.94
N GLY A 487 -12.75 25.28 -20.58
CA GLY A 487 -13.81 24.70 -21.41
C GLY A 487 -14.94 25.69 -21.73
N ARG A 488 -15.36 26.48 -20.74
CA ARG A 488 -16.33 27.57 -20.94
C ARG A 488 -15.81 28.58 -21.95
N ARG A 489 -14.56 29.01 -21.82
CA ARG A 489 -13.94 29.95 -22.76
C ARG A 489 -13.85 29.39 -24.18
N LEU A 490 -13.43 28.13 -24.32
CA LEU A 490 -13.32 27.44 -25.60
C LEU A 490 -14.68 27.24 -26.27
N LEU A 491 -15.68 26.89 -25.49
CA LEU A 491 -17.04 26.68 -26.01
C LEU A 491 -17.69 28.03 -26.43
N ASN A 492 -17.56 29.09 -25.63
CA ASN A 492 -18.01 30.42 -26.00
C ASN A 492 -17.33 30.93 -27.26
N HIS A 493 -16.04 30.68 -27.43
CA HIS A 493 -15.32 31.01 -28.65
C HIS A 493 -15.86 30.24 -29.89
N ALA A 494 -16.17 28.96 -29.69
CA ALA A 494 -16.74 28.11 -30.76
C ALA A 494 -18.18 28.44 -31.08
N LEU A 495 -18.94 29.03 -30.16
CA LEU A 495 -20.33 29.52 -30.38
C LEU A 495 -20.36 30.87 -31.15
N GLY A 496 -19.22 31.56 -31.25
CA GLY A 496 -19.08 32.82 -32.02
C GLY A 496 -19.78 34.01 -31.36
N ALA A 497 -20.91 34.47 -31.95
CA ALA A 497 -21.60 35.65 -31.45
C ALA A 497 -22.52 35.38 -30.23
N LYS A 498 -22.77 34.12 -29.88
CA LYS A 498 -23.60 33.68 -28.74
C LYS A 498 -22.69 33.14 -27.62
N ASN A 499 -23.11 33.33 -26.38
CA ASN A 499 -22.48 32.68 -25.21
C ASN A 499 -23.30 31.45 -24.77
N ILE A 500 -22.74 30.61 -23.91
CA ILE A 500 -23.44 29.44 -23.34
C ILE A 500 -24.73 29.88 -22.62
N GLU A 501 -24.71 31.02 -21.97
CA GLU A 501 -25.85 31.62 -21.28
C GLU A 501 -27.01 32.00 -22.19
N ASP A 502 -26.74 32.22 -23.48
CA ASP A 502 -27.74 32.54 -24.50
C ASP A 502 -28.39 31.32 -25.12
N ILE A 503 -27.92 30.10 -24.79
CA ILE A 503 -28.47 28.85 -25.31
C ILE A 503 -29.66 28.39 -24.48
N PRO A 504 -30.81 28.08 -25.07
CA PRO A 504 -32.01 27.61 -24.37
C PRO A 504 -31.71 26.36 -23.53
N GLU A 505 -32.18 26.34 -22.27
CA GLU A 505 -31.98 25.24 -21.33
C GLU A 505 -32.42 23.86 -21.88
N PRO A 506 -33.53 23.71 -22.61
CA PRO A 506 -33.90 22.44 -23.24
C PRO A 506 -32.85 21.92 -24.21
N ARG A 507 -32.14 22.82 -24.90
CA ARG A 507 -31.10 22.46 -25.85
C ARG A 507 -29.82 21.99 -25.14
N ILE A 508 -29.48 22.66 -24.05
CA ILE A 508 -28.36 22.22 -23.18
C ILE A 508 -28.62 20.81 -22.64
N LYS A 509 -29.85 20.54 -22.14
CA LYS A 509 -30.24 19.22 -21.63
C LYS A 509 -30.14 18.14 -22.72
N GLN A 510 -30.55 18.46 -23.95
CA GLN A 510 -30.43 17.53 -25.10
C GLN A 510 -28.97 17.22 -25.41
N VAL A 511 -28.09 18.24 -25.46
CA VAL A 511 -26.66 18.04 -25.72
C VAL A 511 -25.99 17.24 -24.58
N LEU A 512 -26.37 17.46 -23.32
CA LEU A 512 -25.89 16.69 -22.20
C LEU A 512 -26.28 15.20 -22.31
N ALA A 513 -27.51 14.91 -22.70
CA ALA A 513 -27.96 13.54 -22.94
C ALA A 513 -27.19 12.87 -24.08
N ASP A 514 -27.00 13.57 -25.20
CA ASP A 514 -26.29 13.09 -26.39
C ASP A 514 -24.79 12.83 -26.10
N THR A 515 -24.21 13.62 -25.19
CA THR A 515 -22.80 13.50 -24.81
C THR A 515 -22.58 12.66 -23.56
N LYS A 516 -23.65 12.10 -22.97
CA LYS A 516 -23.66 11.27 -21.75
C LYS A 516 -23.04 11.98 -20.52
N HIS A 517 -23.27 13.28 -20.38
CA HIS A 517 -22.85 14.06 -19.21
C HIS A 517 -24.03 14.34 -18.27
N GLU A 518 -23.82 14.23 -16.98
CA GLU A 518 -24.85 14.49 -15.97
C GLU A 518 -25.15 16.00 -15.79
N ASN A 519 -24.13 16.84 -16.04
CA ASN A 519 -24.25 18.28 -15.87
C ASN A 519 -23.32 19.06 -16.80
N LEU A 520 -23.59 20.37 -16.95
CA LEU A 520 -22.85 21.27 -17.81
C LEU A 520 -21.39 21.42 -17.36
N GLN A 521 -21.09 21.37 -16.05
CA GLN A 521 -19.72 21.49 -15.55
C GLN A 521 -18.86 20.31 -16.01
N GLY A 522 -19.41 19.09 -15.98
CA GLY A 522 -18.73 17.89 -16.51
C GLY A 522 -18.40 18.01 -17.99
N LEU A 523 -19.36 18.48 -18.79
CA LEU A 523 -19.15 18.73 -20.23
C LEU A 523 -18.09 19.80 -20.47
N LEU A 524 -18.12 20.91 -19.70
CA LEU A 524 -17.13 21.98 -19.79
C LEU A 524 -15.74 21.50 -19.37
N ALA A 525 -15.64 20.69 -18.31
CA ALA A 525 -14.38 20.09 -17.90
C ALA A 525 -13.79 19.22 -19.01
N ASP A 526 -14.62 18.40 -19.67
CA ASP A 526 -14.19 17.56 -20.78
C ASP A 526 -13.80 18.35 -22.04
N VAL A 527 -14.47 19.45 -22.31
CA VAL A 527 -14.04 20.39 -23.36
C VAL A 527 -12.68 21.03 -23.01
N GLY A 528 -12.49 21.44 -21.76
CA GLY A 528 -11.23 22.05 -21.31
C GLY A 528 -10.07 21.06 -21.24
N LEU A 529 -10.33 19.78 -20.98
CA LEU A 529 -9.35 18.69 -21.00
C LEU A 529 -9.07 18.15 -22.42
N GLY A 530 -9.86 18.61 -23.45
CA GLY A 530 -9.73 18.13 -24.83
C GLY A 530 -10.40 16.77 -25.08
N ASN A 531 -11.17 16.24 -24.14
CA ASN A 531 -11.94 14.98 -24.29
C ASN A 531 -13.15 15.18 -25.21
N ALA A 532 -13.70 16.39 -25.26
CA ALA A 532 -14.79 16.77 -26.14
C ALA A 532 -14.38 17.98 -26.99
N MET A 533 -14.59 17.93 -28.31
CA MET A 533 -14.24 19.05 -29.21
C MET A 533 -15.25 20.20 -29.06
N SER A 534 -14.78 21.39 -28.68
CA SER A 534 -15.60 22.60 -28.48
C SER A 534 -16.47 22.91 -29.72
N VAL A 535 -15.90 22.80 -30.92
CA VAL A 535 -16.62 23.03 -32.20
C VAL A 535 -17.76 22.05 -32.43
N MET A 536 -17.59 20.76 -32.07
CA MET A 536 -18.62 19.75 -32.18
C MET A 536 -19.77 19.98 -31.18
N VAL A 537 -19.39 20.36 -29.94
CA VAL A 537 -20.38 20.70 -28.91
C VAL A 537 -21.15 21.96 -29.29
N ALA A 538 -20.44 23.00 -29.76
CA ALA A 538 -21.07 24.24 -30.24
C ALA A 538 -22.05 23.98 -31.40
N ARG A 539 -21.68 23.17 -32.40
CA ARG A 539 -22.58 22.76 -33.49
C ARG A 539 -23.84 22.09 -32.97
N ARG A 540 -23.72 21.20 -32.00
CA ARG A 540 -24.91 20.54 -31.38
C ARG A 540 -25.76 21.54 -30.60
N MET A 541 -25.15 22.54 -29.96
CA MET A 541 -25.86 23.59 -29.23
C MET A 541 -26.60 24.56 -30.15
N LEU A 542 -26.01 24.91 -31.31
CA LEU A 542 -26.59 25.85 -32.28
C LEU A 542 -27.64 25.19 -33.20
N GLY A 543 -27.58 23.86 -33.40
CA GLY A 543 -28.47 23.17 -34.33
C GLY A 543 -28.19 23.55 -35.80
N ASP A 544 -29.23 23.59 -36.66
CA ASP A 544 -29.10 23.85 -38.10
C ASP A 544 -28.88 25.34 -38.48
N GLU A 545 -28.57 26.23 -37.51
CA GLU A 545 -28.38 27.66 -37.71
C GLU A 545 -26.93 28.09 -38.02
N LEU A 546 -26.11 27.28 -38.69
CA LEU A 546 -24.73 27.69 -39.02
C LEU A 546 -24.60 28.22 -40.44
N PRO A 547 -24.09 29.48 -40.65
CA PRO A 547 -23.53 29.92 -41.91
C PRO A 547 -22.16 29.29 -42.20
N PRO A 548 -21.81 29.03 -43.48
CA PRO A 548 -20.51 28.47 -43.81
C PRO A 548 -19.42 29.52 -43.71
N ASP A 549 -18.29 29.09 -43.12
CA ASP A 549 -16.95 29.69 -43.18
C ASP A 549 -16.74 31.22 -42.92
N GLU A 550 -16.56 31.57 -41.65
CA GLU A 550 -15.69 32.73 -41.31
C GLU A 550 -14.62 32.27 -40.29
N GLN A 551 -13.33 32.42 -40.69
CA GLN A 551 -12.18 32.19 -39.85
C GLN A 551 -12.10 33.29 -38.78
N PRO A 552 -12.02 32.95 -37.46
CA PRO A 552 -11.97 33.96 -36.41
C PRO A 552 -10.59 34.61 -36.32
N LYS A 553 -10.57 35.94 -36.26
CA LYS A 553 -9.39 36.77 -35.97
C LYS A 553 -9.03 36.63 -34.48
N SER A 554 -7.82 36.15 -34.20
CA SER A 554 -7.28 35.92 -32.87
C SER A 554 -6.81 37.15 -32.15
N THR A 555 -7.24 37.40 -30.93
CA THR A 555 -6.58 38.24 -29.93
C THR A 555 -6.37 37.46 -28.64
N SER A 556 -5.34 36.63 -28.56
CA SER A 556 -4.80 36.08 -27.32
C SER A 556 -3.34 35.67 -27.54
N LYS A 557 -2.51 35.76 -26.48
CA LYS A 557 -1.10 35.40 -26.51
C LYS A 557 -0.87 34.09 -27.29
N LYS A 558 -0.18 34.19 -28.40
CA LYS A 558 0.10 33.10 -29.34
C LYS A 558 0.84 31.98 -28.63
N MET A 559 0.30 30.76 -28.66
CA MET A 559 1.06 29.56 -28.26
C MET A 559 2.09 29.21 -29.34
N PRO A 560 3.26 28.63 -28.98
CA PRO A 560 4.34 28.34 -29.92
C PRO A 560 4.04 27.19 -30.90
N ILE A 561 2.78 26.74 -31.04
CA ILE A 561 2.39 25.60 -31.88
C ILE A 561 1.17 25.97 -32.72
N LYS A 562 1.33 25.93 -34.04
CA LYS A 562 0.28 26.12 -35.03
C LYS A 562 -0.58 24.86 -35.17
N GLY A 563 -1.89 24.99 -35.12
CA GLY A 563 -2.83 23.84 -35.16
C GLY A 563 -3.31 23.34 -33.80
N ALA A 564 -2.91 24.02 -32.72
CA ALA A 564 -3.34 23.71 -31.36
C ALA A 564 -4.22 24.81 -30.74
N ASP A 565 -4.80 25.67 -31.58
CA ASP A 565 -5.55 26.85 -31.14
C ASP A 565 -6.68 26.46 -30.17
N GLY A 566 -6.55 26.95 -28.94
CA GLY A 566 -7.54 26.76 -27.89
C GLY A 566 -7.49 25.42 -27.13
N MET A 567 -6.50 24.57 -27.36
CA MET A 567 -6.34 23.29 -26.64
C MET A 567 -5.24 23.38 -25.58
N LEU A 568 -5.39 22.60 -24.50
CA LEU A 568 -4.33 22.44 -23.51
C LEU A 568 -3.18 21.67 -24.16
N VAL A 569 -2.00 22.33 -24.27
CA VAL A 569 -0.82 21.73 -24.89
C VAL A 569 0.19 21.38 -23.81
N THR A 570 0.67 20.15 -23.82
CA THR A 570 1.74 19.67 -22.96
C THR A 570 2.85 19.02 -23.80
N PHE A 571 4.11 19.19 -23.40
CA PHE A 571 5.24 18.56 -24.09
C PHE A 571 5.57 17.22 -23.44
N ALA A 572 5.74 16.18 -24.26
CA ALA A 572 6.02 14.85 -23.80
C ALA A 572 7.38 14.72 -23.09
N ASN A 573 7.39 14.19 -21.88
CA ASN A 573 8.62 13.96 -21.11
C ASN A 573 9.51 12.85 -21.71
N CYS A 574 8.95 11.94 -22.51
CA CYS A 574 9.68 10.82 -23.11
C CYS A 574 10.61 11.23 -24.25
N CYS A 575 10.31 12.32 -24.99
CA CYS A 575 11.13 12.76 -26.11
C CYS A 575 11.50 14.25 -26.06
N ARG A 576 10.90 15.02 -25.15
CA ARG A 576 11.18 16.44 -24.88
C ARG A 576 11.40 17.24 -26.18
N PRO A 577 10.33 17.45 -26.97
CA PRO A 577 10.45 18.19 -28.24
C PRO A 577 10.83 19.64 -27.98
N ILE A 578 11.64 20.20 -28.89
CA ILE A 578 12.11 21.58 -28.85
C ILE A 578 11.88 22.23 -30.21
N PRO A 579 11.78 23.57 -30.30
CA PRO A 579 11.59 24.26 -31.57
C PRO A 579 12.63 23.85 -32.62
N GLY A 580 12.11 23.46 -33.81
CA GLY A 580 12.89 22.91 -34.91
C GLY A 580 12.92 21.37 -34.99
N ASP A 581 12.35 20.65 -34.02
CA ASP A 581 12.09 19.21 -34.16
C ASP A 581 10.84 19.01 -35.03
N ALA A 582 10.79 17.90 -35.79
CA ALA A 582 9.56 17.44 -36.40
C ALA A 582 8.63 16.87 -35.29
N ILE A 583 7.39 17.40 -35.19
CA ILE A 583 6.48 17.13 -34.07
C ILE A 583 5.11 16.64 -34.54
N ILE A 584 4.48 15.87 -33.67
CA ILE A 584 3.12 15.39 -33.83
C ILE A 584 2.41 15.48 -32.47
N ALA A 585 1.15 15.87 -32.46
CA ALA A 585 0.32 15.93 -31.27
C ALA A 585 -0.48 14.63 -31.11
N HIS A 586 -0.45 14.05 -29.91
CA HIS A 586 -1.29 12.95 -29.50
C HIS A 586 -2.40 13.44 -28.58
N ILE A 587 -3.65 13.12 -28.90
CA ILE A 587 -4.81 13.44 -28.06
C ILE A 587 -4.81 12.48 -26.87
N SER A 588 -4.54 12.98 -25.69
CA SER A 588 -4.44 12.18 -24.47
C SER A 588 -5.56 12.57 -23.50
N PRO A 589 -6.47 11.65 -23.13
CA PRO A 589 -7.51 11.91 -22.14
C PRO A 589 -6.91 12.47 -20.86
N GLY A 590 -7.43 13.59 -20.36
CA GLY A 590 -6.96 14.27 -19.14
C GLY A 590 -5.68 15.09 -19.26
N LYS A 591 -4.98 15.09 -20.42
CA LYS A 591 -3.74 15.88 -20.65
C LYS A 591 -3.86 16.84 -21.85
N GLY A 592 -4.95 16.78 -22.60
CA GLY A 592 -5.12 17.55 -23.84
C GLY A 592 -4.23 17.03 -24.97
N LEU A 593 -3.60 17.96 -25.72
CA LEU A 593 -2.63 17.64 -26.76
C LEU A 593 -1.25 17.43 -26.15
N VAL A 594 -0.72 16.24 -26.25
CA VAL A 594 0.66 15.91 -25.85
C VAL A 594 1.55 15.93 -27.10
N ILE A 595 2.47 16.89 -27.16
CA ILE A 595 3.38 17.06 -28.29
C ILE A 595 4.57 16.12 -28.15
N HIS A 596 4.75 15.28 -29.17
CA HIS A 596 5.88 14.37 -29.29
C HIS A 596 6.76 14.71 -30.49
N GLN A 597 8.01 14.26 -30.49
CA GLN A 597 8.80 14.20 -31.74
C GLN A 597 8.25 13.06 -32.61
N GLU A 598 8.18 13.26 -33.92
CA GLU A 598 7.74 12.20 -34.87
C GLU A 598 8.58 10.91 -34.74
N SER A 599 9.85 11.02 -34.36
CA SER A 599 10.75 9.89 -34.16
C SER A 599 10.60 9.17 -32.81
N CYS A 600 9.64 9.58 -31.97
CA CYS A 600 9.46 9.03 -30.62
C CYS A 600 8.96 7.60 -30.66
N ARG A 601 9.58 6.70 -29.88
CA ARG A 601 9.18 5.29 -29.79
C ARG A 601 7.75 5.08 -29.28
N ASN A 602 7.24 6.01 -28.50
CA ASN A 602 5.89 5.91 -27.91
C ASN A 602 4.77 6.27 -28.91
N ILE A 603 5.10 6.73 -30.13
CA ILE A 603 4.13 7.04 -31.22
C ILE A 603 3.99 5.86 -32.21
N LYS A 604 4.48 4.68 -31.90
CA LYS A 604 4.39 3.50 -32.78
C LYS A 604 2.95 3.09 -33.15
N GLY A 605 1.93 3.65 -32.47
CA GLY A 605 0.50 3.44 -32.76
C GLY A 605 -0.08 4.35 -33.83
N TYR A 606 0.67 5.34 -34.38
CA TYR A 606 0.19 6.31 -35.38
C TYR A 606 -0.47 5.63 -36.59
N SER A 607 0.13 4.56 -37.11
CA SER A 607 -0.41 3.81 -38.25
C SER A 607 -1.66 2.99 -37.96
N ARG A 608 -2.00 2.75 -36.68
CA ARG A 608 -3.14 1.93 -36.26
C ARG A 608 -4.36 2.74 -35.81
N GLU A 609 -4.14 3.96 -35.28
CA GLU A 609 -5.20 4.83 -34.76
C GLU A 609 -4.92 6.29 -35.17
N PRO A 610 -5.01 6.63 -36.48
CA PRO A 610 -4.69 7.97 -36.98
C PRO A 610 -5.55 9.07 -36.37
N ASP A 611 -6.78 8.76 -35.97
CA ASP A 611 -7.72 9.74 -35.39
C ASP A 611 -7.31 10.29 -34.02
N LYS A 612 -6.34 9.64 -33.35
CA LYS A 612 -5.78 10.12 -32.07
C LYS A 612 -4.57 11.04 -32.25
N TYR A 613 -4.15 11.30 -33.47
CA TYR A 613 -2.97 12.10 -33.75
C TYR A 613 -3.30 13.27 -34.66
N LEU A 614 -2.74 14.43 -34.34
CA LEU A 614 -2.91 15.65 -35.15
C LEU A 614 -1.53 16.11 -35.63
N PRO A 615 -1.38 16.44 -36.93
CA PRO A 615 -0.19 17.09 -37.44
C PRO A 615 -0.13 18.53 -36.90
N VAL A 616 0.97 18.91 -36.29
CA VAL A 616 1.20 20.21 -35.68
C VAL A 616 2.56 20.74 -36.09
N GLN A 617 2.72 22.06 -36.11
CA GLN A 617 3.97 22.72 -36.47
C GLN A 617 4.37 23.78 -35.42
N TRP A 618 5.67 24.00 -35.27
CA TRP A 618 6.15 25.09 -34.43
C TRP A 618 5.80 26.45 -35.06
N GLU A 619 5.19 27.32 -34.27
CA GLU A 619 5.01 28.72 -34.63
C GLU A 619 6.17 29.50 -34.00
N VAL A 620 7.16 29.81 -34.81
CA VAL A 620 8.37 30.51 -34.37
C VAL A 620 8.13 32.00 -34.49
N ASP A 621 7.68 32.67 -33.42
CA ASP A 621 7.75 34.13 -33.31
C ASP A 621 9.19 34.49 -32.88
N LYS A 622 9.86 35.37 -33.66
CA LYS A 622 11.25 35.78 -33.42
C LYS A 622 11.45 36.60 -32.14
N GLU A 623 10.38 36.96 -31.43
CA GLU A 623 10.41 37.82 -30.24
C GLU A 623 10.10 37.11 -28.91
N GLN A 624 9.78 35.81 -28.92
CA GLN A 624 9.52 35.08 -27.66
C GLN A 624 10.74 34.27 -27.22
N GLU A 625 11.41 34.72 -26.15
CA GLU A 625 12.46 33.97 -25.44
C GLU A 625 11.91 32.84 -24.56
N GLN A 626 11.21 31.86 -25.16
CA GLN A 626 10.74 30.72 -24.41
C GLN A 626 11.81 29.62 -24.30
N GLU A 627 12.10 29.16 -23.09
CA GLU A 627 13.07 28.11 -22.83
C GLU A 627 12.40 26.74 -22.76
N PHE A 628 13.02 25.72 -23.38
CA PHE A 628 12.59 24.36 -23.44
C PHE A 628 13.62 23.43 -22.76
N ARG A 629 13.17 22.36 -22.13
CA ARG A 629 14.04 21.40 -21.47
C ARG A 629 14.37 20.23 -22.39
N THR A 630 15.66 19.91 -22.53
CA THR A 630 16.11 18.73 -23.29
C THR A 630 17.23 18.00 -22.57
N GLY A 631 17.34 16.67 -22.81
CA GLY A 631 18.38 15.82 -22.24
C GLY A 631 19.56 15.66 -23.19
N ILE A 632 20.78 15.76 -22.69
CA ILE A 632 22.00 15.37 -23.39
C ILE A 632 22.79 14.36 -22.58
N SER A 633 23.43 13.42 -23.25
CA SER A 633 24.33 12.43 -22.67
C SER A 633 25.72 12.64 -23.19
N ILE A 634 26.71 12.72 -22.31
CA ILE A 634 28.10 13.03 -22.55
C ILE A 634 28.96 11.92 -21.98
N GLU A 635 29.77 11.29 -22.81
CA GLU A 635 30.83 10.38 -22.34
C GLU A 635 32.12 11.16 -22.18
N ILE A 636 32.63 11.23 -20.96
CA ILE A 636 33.85 12.02 -20.63
C ILE A 636 34.83 11.19 -19.82
N VAL A 637 36.12 11.35 -20.06
CA VAL A 637 37.14 10.76 -19.22
C VAL A 637 37.15 11.51 -17.86
N ASN A 638 37.03 10.75 -16.77
CA ASN A 638 36.94 11.34 -15.42
C ASN A 638 38.29 11.99 -15.04
N HIS A 639 38.23 13.25 -14.65
CA HIS A 639 39.32 14.00 -14.06
C HIS A 639 38.77 15.05 -13.08
N GLN A 640 39.64 15.50 -12.20
CA GLN A 640 39.28 16.53 -11.22
C GLN A 640 38.83 17.81 -11.89
N GLY A 641 37.61 18.28 -11.61
CA GLY A 641 37.04 19.50 -12.23
C GLY A 641 36.21 19.27 -13.51
N ALA A 642 36.11 18.04 -14.05
CA ALA A 642 35.39 17.74 -15.30
C ALA A 642 33.94 18.27 -15.32
N LEU A 643 33.20 18.13 -14.25
CA LEU A 643 31.83 18.65 -14.15
C LEU A 643 31.77 20.16 -14.09
N ALA A 644 32.75 20.81 -13.45
CA ALA A 644 32.82 22.28 -13.39
C ALA A 644 33.12 22.88 -14.77
N GLU A 645 34.03 22.26 -15.53
CA GLU A 645 34.31 22.67 -16.92
C GLU A 645 33.08 22.52 -17.82
N LEU A 646 32.35 21.37 -17.72
CA LEU A 646 31.12 21.18 -18.44
C LEU A 646 30.04 22.22 -18.08
N ALA A 647 29.88 22.53 -16.80
CA ALA A 647 28.92 23.53 -16.33
C ALA A 647 29.27 24.92 -16.87
N ASN A 648 30.55 25.30 -16.86
CA ASN A 648 31.02 26.59 -17.38
C ASN A 648 30.78 26.71 -18.88
N VAL A 649 31.06 25.66 -19.67
CA VAL A 649 30.83 25.66 -21.12
C VAL A 649 29.34 25.79 -21.43
N ILE A 650 28.46 25.12 -20.69
CA ILE A 650 27.00 25.20 -20.86
C ILE A 650 26.51 26.60 -20.49
N ALA A 651 26.93 27.14 -19.35
CA ALA A 651 26.56 28.50 -18.91
C ALA A 651 26.99 29.55 -19.91
N ALA A 652 28.19 29.44 -20.51
CA ALA A 652 28.70 30.33 -21.53
C ALA A 652 27.91 30.30 -22.85
N THR A 653 26.96 29.37 -23.01
CA THR A 653 26.00 29.32 -24.13
C THR A 653 24.66 29.95 -23.81
N GLY A 654 24.43 30.43 -22.59
CA GLY A 654 23.17 30.97 -22.14
C GLY A 654 22.15 29.86 -21.81
N ALA A 655 22.60 28.61 -21.59
CA ALA A 655 21.78 27.49 -21.15
C ALA A 655 21.94 27.24 -19.66
N ASN A 656 20.87 26.80 -18.99
CA ASN A 656 20.90 26.44 -17.58
C ASN A 656 20.79 24.90 -17.40
N ILE A 657 21.42 24.37 -16.36
CA ILE A 657 21.39 22.96 -16.00
C ILE A 657 20.31 22.74 -14.91
N HIS A 658 19.31 21.92 -15.20
CA HIS A 658 18.25 21.57 -14.26
C HIS A 658 18.53 20.30 -13.45
N ALA A 659 19.18 19.33 -14.06
CA ALA A 659 19.55 18.08 -13.40
C ALA A 659 20.84 17.51 -13.99
N ILE A 660 21.60 16.85 -13.15
CA ILE A 660 22.82 16.13 -13.48
C ILE A 660 22.74 14.71 -12.91
N SER A 661 23.08 13.72 -13.70
CA SER A 661 23.27 12.33 -13.27
C SER A 661 24.56 11.81 -13.87
N THR A 662 25.34 11.10 -13.09
CA THR A 662 26.63 10.53 -13.52
C THR A 662 26.62 9.03 -13.25
N GLU A 663 27.01 8.25 -14.26
CA GLU A 663 27.18 6.81 -14.19
C GLU A 663 28.58 6.43 -14.64
N GLU A 664 29.25 5.57 -13.90
CA GLU A 664 30.57 5.07 -14.25
C GLU A 664 30.41 3.92 -15.27
N LYS A 665 31.14 3.99 -16.41
CA LYS A 665 31.06 3.01 -17.48
C LYS A 665 32.21 1.99 -17.43
N ASP A 666 33.46 2.47 -17.30
CA ASP A 666 34.68 1.62 -17.36
C ASP A 666 35.81 2.16 -16.48
N GLY A 667 35.59 2.44 -15.20
CA GLY A 667 36.62 2.90 -14.24
C GLY A 667 37.32 4.24 -14.55
N ARG A 668 37.33 4.65 -15.82
CA ARG A 668 37.92 5.94 -16.29
C ARG A 668 36.95 6.80 -17.07
N VAL A 669 35.86 6.25 -17.56
CA VAL A 669 34.88 6.97 -18.39
C VAL A 669 33.57 7.09 -17.63
N TYR A 670 33.09 8.32 -17.54
CA TYR A 670 31.79 8.64 -16.95
C TYR A 670 30.78 9.03 -18.04
N VAL A 671 29.55 8.53 -17.90
CA VAL A 671 28.41 8.98 -18.69
C VAL A 671 27.69 10.04 -17.86
N VAL A 672 27.82 11.28 -18.27
CA VAL A 672 27.16 12.42 -17.64
C VAL A 672 25.87 12.72 -18.40
N THR A 673 24.72 12.51 -17.77
CA THR A 673 23.41 12.87 -18.31
C THR A 673 22.96 14.20 -17.72
N LEU A 674 22.70 15.17 -18.59
CA LEU A 674 22.31 16.52 -18.23
C LEU A 674 20.91 16.83 -18.75
N LEU A 675 20.08 17.45 -17.93
CA LEU A 675 18.85 18.11 -18.34
C LEU A 675 19.12 19.60 -18.41
N ILE A 676 19.11 20.18 -19.62
CA ILE A 676 19.47 21.58 -19.87
C ILE A 676 18.30 22.34 -20.47
N THR A 677 18.32 23.69 -20.33
CA THR A 677 17.44 24.59 -21.08
C THR A 677 18.02 24.87 -22.47
N THR A 678 17.14 25.02 -23.44
CA THR A 678 17.50 25.42 -24.80
C THR A 678 16.37 26.21 -25.46
N LYS A 679 16.69 27.15 -26.34
CA LYS A 679 15.71 27.95 -27.07
C LYS A 679 15.26 27.27 -28.38
N SER A 680 16.12 26.46 -29.00
CA SER A 680 15.84 25.81 -30.28
C SER A 680 16.82 24.67 -30.57
N ARG A 681 16.53 23.89 -31.63
CA ARG A 681 17.43 22.86 -32.14
C ARG A 681 18.80 23.41 -32.55
N ILE A 682 18.86 24.64 -33.09
CA ILE A 682 20.11 25.31 -33.45
C ILE A 682 20.92 25.65 -32.18
N HIS A 683 20.25 26.16 -31.14
CA HIS A 683 20.88 26.45 -29.86
C HIS A 683 21.45 25.19 -29.22
N LEU A 684 20.68 24.09 -29.22
CA LEU A 684 21.15 22.79 -28.74
C LEU A 684 22.35 22.27 -29.52
N ALA A 685 22.35 22.41 -30.85
CA ALA A 685 23.48 22.00 -31.69
C ALA A 685 24.76 22.80 -31.35
N ASN A 686 24.65 24.11 -31.08
CA ASN A 686 25.77 24.94 -30.65
C ASN A 686 26.32 24.53 -29.27
N ILE A 687 25.45 24.21 -28.30
CA ILE A 687 25.84 23.68 -27.00
C ILE A 687 26.63 22.38 -27.19
N MET A 688 26.04 21.42 -27.91
CA MET A 688 26.67 20.11 -28.16
C MET A 688 28.00 20.23 -28.92
N ARG A 689 28.13 21.21 -29.86
CA ARG A 689 29.37 21.45 -30.57
C ARG A 689 30.46 21.98 -29.64
N LYS A 690 30.13 22.95 -28.75
CA LYS A 690 31.11 23.49 -27.78
C LYS A 690 31.55 22.39 -26.78
N ILE A 691 30.64 21.55 -26.29
CA ILE A 691 31.00 20.43 -25.41
C ILE A 691 31.89 19.42 -26.14
N ARG A 692 31.62 19.12 -27.41
CA ARG A 692 32.41 18.15 -28.20
C ARG A 692 33.86 18.57 -28.42
N VAL A 693 34.17 19.86 -28.40
CA VAL A 693 35.53 20.41 -28.57
C VAL A 693 36.33 20.40 -27.25
N MET A 694 35.67 20.12 -26.11
CA MET A 694 36.38 20.04 -24.84
C MET A 694 37.35 18.86 -24.83
N PRO A 695 38.56 19.02 -24.23
CA PRO A 695 39.46 17.90 -24.01
C PRO A 695 38.78 16.87 -23.11
N ASN A 696 39.06 15.59 -23.35
CA ASN A 696 38.52 14.46 -22.60
C ASN A 696 37.03 14.11 -22.84
N VAL A 697 36.29 14.81 -23.69
CA VAL A 697 34.94 14.42 -24.13
C VAL A 697 35.05 13.44 -25.29
N LEU A 698 34.54 12.23 -25.08
CA LEU A 698 34.59 11.15 -26.07
C LEU A 698 33.35 11.17 -26.98
N ARG A 699 32.18 11.46 -26.42
CA ARG A 699 30.93 11.44 -27.17
C ARG A 699 29.92 12.40 -26.55
N VAL A 700 29.17 13.09 -27.42
CA VAL A 700 28.01 13.90 -27.01
C VAL A 700 26.83 13.53 -27.88
N SER A 701 25.73 13.21 -27.28
CA SER A 701 24.48 12.84 -27.95
C SER A 701 23.27 13.43 -27.24
N ARG A 702 22.22 13.77 -28.01
CA ARG A 702 20.93 14.09 -27.41
C ARG A 702 20.34 12.80 -26.84
N GLN A 703 19.81 12.86 -25.61
CA GLN A 703 19.20 11.71 -24.97
C GLN A 703 17.96 11.29 -25.76
N LYS A 704 17.94 10.03 -26.22
CA LYS A 704 16.77 9.37 -26.79
C LYS A 704 16.28 8.39 -25.73
N ASN A 705 15.17 8.71 -25.07
CA ASN A 705 14.52 7.79 -24.14
C ASN A 705 13.71 6.72 -24.86
#